data_ffecdfd8f221c032fd726ccb3c85c282
#
_entry.id   ffecdfd8f221c032fd726ccb3c85c282
#
_cell.length_a   1.000
_cell.length_b   1.000
_cell.length_c   1.000
_cell.angle_alpha   90.00
_cell.angle_beta   90.00
_cell.angle_gamma   90.00
#
_symmetry.space_group_name_H-M   'P 1'
#
loop_
_entity.id
_entity.type
_entity.pdbx_description
1 polymer ?
#
loop_
_entity_poly.entity_id
_entity_poly.type
_entity_poly.pdbx_seq_one_letter_code
_entity_poly.pdbx_strand_id
1 'polypeptide(L)'
;MRLKMIWQLMKVNILYAGQASALTRYRQKQAANPNKKLDVPMILFRQYLLVGALYVFLFCFMNGFFQLAGAPIRFTVIVSVFVLMMLGQGFMTFYNVFYESGDLQAYRPYAYTEGEIMLAKLLSALMVILFTILPVLCYFILLAIQSPGLLVLTLPLALLGFSLILATIISLLIVLAHYLTKTTVFRQHKQLASNLLMALVMIITFWAIFQINGSRDDLSHLSGLAQIFMPFYDLVMNPGQMGAWLGILPWLAALGTLQILLRLQVVPQFYEAALTTSSQSGIGQRKSRIYRLDGQGRLSWVKTYVWRLISEGSVLMQAILMSSIFPYIFLIAILGGLSEKPELLAELVQARYLAPLMLLVIFIAGFNAGYGGLAMMGHSLEKDNLAYVKTLPMDLMGYLKKKFWLLVGLQSPLALAILIGLCLFLGMEWWVIGCLVLTWLVVSLAWSSWSYSKDYLEPVTQWSNVSELYSRGSTWVRSMLMLLGYIVTIALVVGEYVLLMKLPERTGYVHALFLTAILLAVAAMIGIVAWHRLAVQVRGTEAVGQLRHKWYYWPPAIVLGFLAIMFSLLPQVVVFNLLAQVVGDQQTYLMLAALAGGIIFTAISLKFYYKLSGERLKFGWKDLGIALVSTIAMRIVIILVYSMMQAYQQQTANDVSLGNALGLATEPSLWIAYFVISVIGPISEELAFRGYFKKLFCSKGHFGWLAGLVSSGIFGYLHGSSTFFEWAIYGGMGFLFYLSFRRRNQLIDSIALHIGNNLFVSVMQLLVYYGILQLH
;
A
#
# COMPACT_ATOMS: atom_id res chain seq x y z
N MET A 1 -26.87 -27.05 -8.78
CA MET A 1 -26.11 -25.85 -9.27
C MET A 1 -24.94 -26.32 -10.14
N ARG A 2 -24.82 -25.77 -11.32
CA ARG A 2 -23.79 -26.16 -12.31
C ARG A 2 -22.53 -25.31 -12.09
N LEU A 3 -21.54 -25.80 -11.35
CA LEU A 3 -20.31 -25.05 -10.96
C LEU A 3 -19.59 -24.40 -12.16
N LYS A 4 -19.58 -25.09 -13.33
CA LYS A 4 -18.98 -24.55 -14.55
C LYS A 4 -19.69 -23.28 -15.06
N MET A 5 -21.03 -23.24 -14.93
CA MET A 5 -21.83 -22.06 -15.28
C MET A 5 -21.62 -20.91 -14.32
N ILE A 6 -21.59 -21.18 -13.02
CA ILE A 6 -21.30 -20.18 -11.97
C ILE A 6 -19.92 -19.55 -12.23
N TRP A 7 -18.91 -20.37 -12.53
CA TRP A 7 -17.57 -19.88 -12.84
C TRP A 7 -17.54 -18.98 -14.10
N GLN A 8 -18.29 -19.32 -15.14
CA GLN A 8 -18.39 -18.49 -16.35
C GLN A 8 -19.08 -17.14 -16.06
N LEU A 9 -20.21 -17.15 -15.32
CA LEU A 9 -20.89 -15.94 -14.88
C LEU A 9 -20.01 -15.09 -13.97
N MET A 10 -19.27 -15.71 -13.04
CA MET A 10 -18.33 -15.02 -12.17
C MET A 10 -17.23 -14.32 -12.98
N LYS A 11 -16.66 -14.97 -14.02
CA LYS A 11 -15.70 -14.36 -14.93
C LYS A 11 -16.24 -13.10 -15.61
N VAL A 12 -17.50 -13.12 -16.03
CA VAL A 12 -18.15 -11.95 -16.66
C VAL A 12 -18.39 -10.86 -15.60
N ASN A 13 -18.92 -11.24 -14.44
CA ASN A 13 -19.21 -10.26 -13.38
C ASN A 13 -17.95 -9.61 -12.80
N ILE A 14 -16.82 -10.32 -12.71
CA ILE A 14 -15.52 -9.75 -12.33
C ILE A 14 -15.06 -8.67 -13.32
N LEU A 15 -15.37 -8.80 -14.61
CA LEU A 15 -15.06 -7.78 -15.61
C LEU A 15 -15.89 -6.49 -15.38
N TYR A 16 -17.12 -6.62 -14.95
CA TYR A 16 -18.02 -5.48 -14.65
C TYR A 16 -17.81 -4.93 -13.24
N ALA A 17 -17.54 -5.79 -12.26
CA ALA A 17 -17.20 -5.37 -10.91
C ALA A 17 -15.76 -4.82 -10.83
N GLY A 18 -14.88 -5.31 -11.71
CA GLY A 18 -13.51 -4.84 -11.91
C GLY A 18 -13.51 -3.59 -12.81
N GLN A 19 -12.45 -2.84 -12.69
CA GLN A 19 -12.27 -1.54 -13.30
C GLN A 19 -12.22 -1.59 -14.83
N ALA A 20 -13.10 -0.85 -15.50
CA ALA A 20 -13.17 -0.74 -16.96
C ALA A 20 -11.82 -0.29 -17.58
N SER A 21 -11.02 0.49 -16.86
CA SER A 21 -9.67 0.91 -17.29
C SER A 21 -8.68 -0.25 -17.46
N ALA A 22 -8.78 -1.27 -16.62
CA ALA A 22 -7.98 -2.49 -16.76
C ALA A 22 -8.39 -3.26 -18.04
N LEU A 23 -9.67 -3.32 -18.29
CA LEU A 23 -10.25 -3.96 -19.47
C LEU A 23 -9.78 -3.32 -20.77
N THR A 24 -9.82 -1.99 -20.85
CA THR A 24 -9.36 -1.22 -22.02
C THR A 24 -7.88 -1.46 -22.30
N ARG A 25 -7.05 -1.49 -21.27
CA ARG A 25 -5.61 -1.77 -21.40
C ARG A 25 -5.32 -3.19 -21.89
N TYR A 26 -6.07 -4.18 -21.41
CA TYR A 26 -5.93 -5.55 -21.86
C TYR A 26 -6.45 -5.74 -23.28
N ARG A 27 -7.53 -5.07 -23.68
CA ARG A 27 -8.03 -5.03 -25.04
C ARG A 27 -7.00 -4.40 -25.99
N GLN A 28 -6.37 -3.30 -25.62
CA GLN A 28 -5.28 -2.70 -26.38
C GLN A 28 -4.08 -3.63 -26.53
N LYS A 29 -3.69 -4.35 -25.47
CA LYS A 29 -2.62 -5.35 -25.52
C LYS A 29 -2.99 -6.55 -26.40
N GLN A 30 -4.24 -6.95 -26.44
CA GLN A 30 -4.73 -8.02 -27.27
C GLN A 30 -4.80 -7.59 -28.75
N ALA A 31 -5.20 -6.35 -29.01
CA ALA A 31 -5.20 -5.75 -30.34
C ALA A 31 -3.76 -5.60 -30.91
N ALA A 32 -2.79 -5.26 -30.03
CA ALA A 32 -1.37 -5.18 -30.43
C ALA A 32 -0.73 -6.56 -30.70
N ASN A 33 -1.28 -7.66 -30.13
CA ASN A 33 -0.81 -9.03 -30.33
C ASN A 33 -2.00 -10.00 -30.49
N PRO A 34 -2.63 -10.10 -31.68
CA PRO A 34 -3.84 -10.89 -31.89
C PRO A 34 -3.67 -12.39 -31.62
N ASN A 35 -2.44 -12.90 -31.75
CA ASN A 35 -2.14 -14.34 -31.57
C ASN A 35 -2.09 -14.74 -30.07
N LYS A 36 -2.08 -13.79 -29.12
CA LYS A 36 -2.03 -14.07 -27.71
C LYS A 36 -3.41 -13.90 -27.09
N LYS A 37 -4.18 -14.99 -26.98
CA LYS A 37 -5.46 -15.00 -26.25
C LYS A 37 -5.20 -14.69 -24.76
N LEU A 38 -5.57 -13.50 -24.31
CA LEU A 38 -5.46 -13.08 -22.91
C LEU A 38 -6.79 -13.40 -22.20
N ASP A 39 -6.78 -14.33 -21.24
CA ASP A 39 -7.93 -14.55 -20.34
C ASP A 39 -7.93 -13.45 -19.29
N VAL A 40 -8.54 -12.30 -19.63
CA VAL A 40 -8.56 -11.10 -18.78
C VAL A 40 -9.23 -11.36 -17.42
N PRO A 41 -10.37 -12.07 -17.31
CA PRO A 41 -10.98 -12.43 -16.04
C PRO A 41 -10.03 -13.21 -15.13
N MET A 42 -9.29 -14.18 -15.66
CA MET A 42 -8.33 -14.97 -14.89
C MET A 42 -7.15 -14.12 -14.41
N ILE A 43 -6.70 -13.14 -15.21
CA ILE A 43 -5.64 -12.22 -14.81
C ILE A 43 -6.11 -11.35 -13.66
N LEU A 44 -7.34 -10.81 -13.73
CA LEU A 44 -7.93 -10.01 -12.63
C LEU A 44 -8.13 -10.86 -11.38
N PHE A 45 -8.65 -12.06 -11.50
CA PHE A 45 -8.80 -12.99 -10.38
C PHE A 45 -7.47 -13.25 -9.66
N ARG A 46 -6.41 -13.57 -10.42
CA ARG A 46 -5.05 -13.75 -9.85
C ARG A 46 -4.51 -12.48 -9.19
N GLN A 47 -4.83 -11.31 -9.73
CA GLN A 47 -4.43 -10.03 -9.12
C GLN A 47 -5.11 -9.82 -7.76
N TYR A 48 -6.41 -10.09 -7.65
CA TYR A 48 -7.13 -9.99 -6.37
C TYR A 48 -6.57 -10.97 -5.32
N LEU A 49 -6.28 -12.22 -5.73
CA LEU A 49 -5.66 -13.20 -4.83
C LEU A 49 -4.25 -12.76 -4.38
N LEU A 50 -3.43 -12.24 -5.28
CA LEU A 50 -2.09 -11.75 -4.95
C LEU A 50 -2.13 -10.57 -3.99
N VAL A 51 -3.02 -9.61 -4.24
CA VAL A 51 -3.23 -8.47 -3.33
C VAL A 51 -3.73 -8.97 -1.98
N GLY A 52 -4.67 -9.91 -1.97
CA GLY A 52 -5.17 -10.54 -0.76
C GLY A 52 -4.07 -11.21 0.05
N ALA A 53 -3.25 -12.04 -0.59
CA ALA A 53 -2.12 -12.71 0.07
C ALA A 53 -1.11 -11.71 0.64
N LEU A 54 -0.86 -10.60 -0.07
CA LEU A 54 -0.01 -9.52 0.42
C LEU A 54 -0.59 -8.84 1.66
N TYR A 55 -1.90 -8.57 1.66
CA TYR A 55 -2.56 -7.98 2.83
C TYR A 55 -2.51 -8.93 4.04
N VAL A 56 -2.76 -10.24 3.84
CA VAL A 56 -2.61 -11.25 4.90
C VAL A 56 -1.19 -11.20 5.48
N PHE A 57 -0.19 -11.27 4.60
CA PHE A 57 1.21 -11.22 5.04
C PHE A 57 1.50 -9.97 5.86
N LEU A 58 1.09 -8.81 5.37
CA LEU A 58 1.33 -7.54 6.06
C LEU A 58 0.61 -7.42 7.38
N PHE A 59 -0.68 -7.76 7.41
CA PHE A 59 -1.46 -7.68 8.64
C PHE A 59 -0.99 -8.71 9.67
N CYS A 60 -0.68 -9.93 9.28
CA CYS A 60 -0.08 -10.92 10.18
C CYS A 60 1.29 -10.46 10.66
N PHE A 61 2.10 -9.89 9.76
CA PHE A 61 3.42 -9.40 10.09
C PHE A 61 3.38 -8.17 11.01
N MET A 62 2.61 -7.14 10.63
CA MET A 62 2.50 -5.90 11.42
C MET A 62 1.89 -6.14 12.81
N ASN A 63 0.96 -7.09 12.93
CA ASN A 63 0.24 -7.36 14.17
C ASN A 63 0.75 -8.59 14.94
N GLY A 64 1.66 -9.37 14.34
CA GLY A 64 2.33 -10.47 15.04
C GLY A 64 3.14 -10.02 16.26
N PHE A 65 3.53 -8.75 16.27
CA PHE A 65 4.21 -8.11 17.41
C PHE A 65 3.26 -7.70 18.55
N PHE A 66 1.94 -7.65 18.32
CA PHE A 66 0.98 -7.27 19.34
C PHE A 66 0.45 -8.51 20.04
N GLN A 67 0.55 -8.53 21.36
CA GLN A 67 -0.11 -9.54 22.18
C GLN A 67 -1.62 -9.31 22.13
N LEU A 68 -2.33 -10.18 21.43
CA LEU A 68 -3.80 -10.23 21.41
C LEU A 68 -4.33 -11.10 22.55
N ALA A 69 -3.56 -12.10 22.95
CA ALA A 69 -3.84 -12.90 24.13
C ALA A 69 -3.75 -12.01 25.38
N GLY A 70 -4.85 -11.91 26.13
CA GLY A 70 -4.93 -11.00 27.30
C GLY A 70 -5.36 -9.54 26.98
N ALA A 71 -5.60 -9.21 25.69
CA ALA A 71 -6.09 -7.90 25.27
C ALA A 71 -7.43 -7.98 24.51
N PRO A 72 -8.53 -8.39 25.17
CA PRO A 72 -9.84 -8.60 24.53
C PRO A 72 -10.38 -7.31 23.90
N ILE A 73 -10.14 -6.17 24.52
CA ILE A 73 -10.56 -4.87 24.03
C ILE A 73 -9.93 -4.57 22.67
N ARG A 74 -8.63 -4.79 22.54
CA ARG A 74 -7.89 -4.55 21.30
C ARG A 74 -8.41 -5.39 20.15
N PHE A 75 -8.64 -6.69 20.38
CA PHE A 75 -9.20 -7.60 19.38
C PHE A 75 -10.59 -7.16 18.93
N THR A 76 -11.52 -6.96 19.88
CA THR A 76 -12.92 -6.65 19.58
C THR A 76 -13.08 -5.32 18.84
N VAL A 77 -12.29 -4.35 19.20
CA VAL A 77 -12.33 -3.03 18.59
C VAL A 77 -11.78 -3.06 17.16
N ILE A 78 -10.64 -3.69 16.94
CA ILE A 78 -10.07 -3.81 15.58
C ILE A 78 -11.02 -4.57 14.67
N VAL A 79 -11.61 -5.68 15.14
CA VAL A 79 -12.62 -6.42 14.38
C VAL A 79 -13.83 -5.52 14.07
N SER A 80 -14.31 -4.72 15.04
CA SER A 80 -15.41 -3.77 14.84
C SER A 80 -15.13 -2.76 13.74
N VAL A 81 -13.92 -2.17 13.73
CA VAL A 81 -13.51 -1.20 12.70
C VAL A 81 -13.52 -1.82 11.31
N PHE A 82 -12.90 -3.00 11.14
CA PHE A 82 -12.89 -3.66 9.83
C PHE A 82 -14.28 -4.11 9.39
N VAL A 83 -15.13 -4.56 10.32
CA VAL A 83 -16.53 -4.89 10.03
C VAL A 83 -17.32 -3.66 9.59
N LEU A 84 -17.15 -2.52 10.23
CA LEU A 84 -17.77 -1.25 9.81
C LEU A 84 -17.28 -0.83 8.41
N MET A 85 -15.97 -0.93 8.16
CA MET A 85 -15.42 -0.68 6.82
C MET A 85 -16.01 -1.64 5.78
N MET A 86 -16.17 -2.92 6.13
CA MET A 86 -16.77 -3.92 5.27
C MET A 86 -18.25 -3.61 4.99
N LEU A 87 -19.01 -3.12 5.96
CA LEU A 87 -20.40 -2.69 5.77
C LEU A 87 -20.48 -1.52 4.79
N GLY A 88 -19.64 -0.50 4.92
CA GLY A 88 -19.69 0.67 4.04
C GLY A 88 -19.27 0.38 2.60
N GLN A 89 -18.11 -0.21 2.42
CA GLN A 89 -17.59 -0.54 1.09
C GLN A 89 -18.35 -1.71 0.47
N GLY A 90 -18.72 -2.68 1.29
CA GLY A 90 -19.51 -3.82 0.88
C GLY A 90 -20.87 -3.40 0.34
N PHE A 91 -21.58 -2.49 1.03
CA PHE A 91 -22.87 -2.00 0.56
C PHE A 91 -22.80 -1.44 -0.86
N MET A 92 -21.83 -0.57 -1.15
CA MET A 92 -21.63 0.00 -2.47
C MET A 92 -21.32 -1.06 -3.52
N THR A 93 -20.44 -1.99 -3.19
CA THR A 93 -20.06 -3.08 -4.09
C THR A 93 -21.24 -3.99 -4.39
N PHE A 94 -22.01 -4.39 -3.36
CA PHE A 94 -23.20 -5.21 -3.53
C PHE A 94 -24.27 -4.47 -4.33
N TYR A 95 -24.53 -3.20 -4.03
CA TYR A 95 -25.47 -2.40 -4.78
C TYR A 95 -25.10 -2.33 -6.26
N ASN A 96 -23.84 -2.02 -6.60
CA ASN A 96 -23.38 -1.90 -7.97
C ASN A 96 -23.46 -3.25 -8.72
N VAL A 97 -23.04 -4.35 -8.09
CA VAL A 97 -23.03 -5.67 -8.72
C VAL A 97 -24.44 -6.25 -8.87
N PHE A 98 -25.32 -6.04 -7.89
CA PHE A 98 -26.63 -6.67 -7.89
C PHE A 98 -27.70 -5.85 -8.61
N TYR A 99 -27.66 -4.52 -8.50
CA TYR A 99 -28.76 -3.66 -8.96
C TYR A 99 -28.37 -2.69 -10.09
N GLU A 100 -27.13 -2.27 -10.18
CA GLU A 100 -26.70 -1.27 -11.17
C GLU A 100 -26.09 -1.87 -12.45
N SER A 101 -25.62 -3.09 -12.41
CA SER A 101 -24.85 -3.71 -13.51
C SER A 101 -25.61 -3.83 -14.84
N GLY A 102 -26.96 -3.84 -14.82
CA GLY A 102 -27.80 -3.92 -16.03
C GLY A 102 -27.65 -5.23 -16.84
N ASP A 103 -26.85 -6.16 -16.36
CA ASP A 103 -26.48 -7.41 -17.03
C ASP A 103 -27.56 -8.49 -16.97
N LEU A 104 -28.53 -8.35 -16.07
CA LEU A 104 -29.65 -9.28 -15.95
C LEU A 104 -30.47 -9.43 -17.24
N GLN A 105 -30.63 -8.33 -18.00
CA GLN A 105 -31.31 -8.36 -19.29
C GLN A 105 -30.54 -9.19 -20.30
N ALA A 106 -29.19 -9.11 -20.26
CA ALA A 106 -28.32 -9.89 -21.12
C ALA A 106 -28.29 -11.39 -20.76
N TYR A 107 -28.58 -11.75 -19.50
CA TYR A 107 -28.63 -13.16 -19.07
C TYR A 107 -29.96 -13.84 -19.34
N ARG A 108 -31.04 -13.08 -19.58
CA ARG A 108 -32.40 -13.60 -19.76
C ARG A 108 -32.54 -14.65 -20.89
N PRO A 109 -31.87 -14.51 -22.07
CA PRO A 109 -31.96 -15.50 -23.13
C PRO A 109 -31.18 -16.81 -22.84
N TYR A 110 -30.39 -16.85 -21.77
CA TYR A 110 -29.60 -18.02 -21.42
C TYR A 110 -30.30 -18.83 -20.33
N ALA A 111 -30.13 -20.15 -20.35
CA ALA A 111 -30.75 -21.07 -19.38
C ALA A 111 -30.03 -21.09 -18.02
N TYR A 112 -29.77 -19.89 -17.42
CA TYR A 112 -29.24 -19.75 -16.08
C TYR A 112 -30.39 -19.75 -15.05
N THR A 113 -30.16 -20.38 -13.91
CA THR A 113 -31.08 -20.28 -12.77
C THR A 113 -30.76 -19.02 -11.96
N GLU A 114 -31.79 -18.47 -11.29
CA GLU A 114 -31.63 -17.29 -10.44
C GLU A 114 -30.56 -17.48 -9.37
N GLY A 115 -30.53 -18.65 -8.76
CA GLY A 115 -29.50 -19.00 -7.76
C GLY A 115 -28.09 -19.06 -8.32
N GLU A 116 -27.88 -19.47 -9.59
CA GLU A 116 -26.57 -19.46 -10.25
C GLU A 116 -26.10 -18.04 -10.50
N ILE A 117 -27.01 -17.15 -10.92
CA ILE A 117 -26.71 -15.72 -11.16
C ILE A 117 -26.40 -15.04 -9.83
N MET A 118 -27.23 -15.24 -8.80
CA MET A 118 -27.00 -14.64 -7.47
C MET A 118 -25.68 -15.09 -6.86
N LEU A 119 -25.36 -16.39 -6.91
CA LEU A 119 -24.12 -16.91 -6.37
C LEU A 119 -22.88 -16.39 -7.14
N ALA A 120 -22.96 -16.29 -8.45
CA ALA A 120 -21.88 -15.71 -9.26
C ALA A 120 -21.65 -14.23 -8.94
N LYS A 121 -22.73 -13.44 -8.78
CA LYS A 121 -22.67 -12.03 -8.36
C LYS A 121 -22.11 -11.88 -6.96
N LEU A 122 -22.54 -12.74 -6.02
CA LEU A 122 -22.02 -12.79 -4.65
C LEU A 122 -20.52 -13.04 -4.63
N LEU A 123 -20.04 -14.07 -5.32
CA LEU A 123 -18.62 -14.41 -5.37
C LEU A 123 -17.79 -13.29 -6.00
N SER A 124 -18.33 -12.63 -7.02
CA SER A 124 -17.65 -11.49 -7.66
C SER A 124 -17.57 -10.28 -6.73
N ALA A 125 -18.63 -9.98 -5.98
CA ALA A 125 -18.63 -8.90 -4.98
C ALA A 125 -17.64 -9.19 -3.84
N LEU A 126 -17.61 -10.42 -3.33
CA LEU A 126 -16.68 -10.85 -2.30
C LEU A 126 -15.22 -10.70 -2.73
N MET A 127 -14.89 -10.99 -4.00
CA MET A 127 -13.55 -10.78 -4.53
C MET A 127 -13.12 -9.31 -4.50
N VAL A 128 -14.05 -8.39 -4.76
CA VAL A 128 -13.76 -6.95 -4.74
C VAL A 128 -13.48 -6.44 -3.33
N ILE A 129 -14.21 -6.94 -2.33
CA ILE A 129 -14.05 -6.54 -0.91
C ILE A 129 -13.06 -7.41 -0.13
N LEU A 130 -12.33 -8.28 -0.81
CA LEU A 130 -11.41 -9.23 -0.19
C LEU A 130 -10.39 -8.56 0.74
N PHE A 131 -9.92 -7.37 0.39
CA PHE A 131 -8.95 -6.62 1.20
C PHE A 131 -9.49 -6.12 2.55
N THR A 132 -10.81 -6.00 2.72
CA THR A 132 -11.44 -5.68 4.01
C THR A 132 -11.78 -6.92 4.83
N ILE A 133 -11.97 -8.07 4.16
CA ILE A 133 -12.27 -9.35 4.79
C ILE A 133 -11.01 -9.98 5.40
N LEU A 134 -9.91 -9.94 4.66
CA LEU A 134 -8.67 -10.63 5.03
C LEU A 134 -8.03 -10.14 6.34
N PRO A 135 -8.00 -8.84 6.68
CA PRO A 135 -7.52 -8.40 7.98
C PRO A 135 -8.26 -9.05 9.15
N VAL A 136 -9.59 -9.15 9.08
CA VAL A 136 -10.39 -9.83 10.13
C VAL A 136 -9.96 -11.29 10.28
N LEU A 137 -9.80 -12.01 9.16
CA LEU A 137 -9.29 -13.37 9.16
C LEU A 137 -7.90 -13.46 9.82
N CYS A 138 -6.99 -12.52 9.51
CA CYS A 138 -5.66 -12.48 10.11
C CYS A 138 -5.73 -12.34 11.63
N TYR A 139 -6.59 -11.46 12.15
CA TYR A 139 -6.75 -11.28 13.59
C TYR A 139 -7.28 -12.55 14.27
N PHE A 140 -8.20 -13.27 13.65
CA PHE A 140 -8.67 -14.55 14.16
C PHE A 140 -7.57 -15.62 14.16
N ILE A 141 -6.78 -15.71 13.11
CA ILE A 141 -5.65 -16.66 13.03
C ILE A 141 -4.57 -16.29 14.07
N LEU A 142 -4.22 -15.03 14.22
CA LEU A 142 -3.26 -14.57 15.22
C LEU A 142 -3.74 -14.85 16.64
N LEU A 143 -5.03 -14.62 16.92
CA LEU A 143 -5.63 -14.95 18.22
C LEU A 143 -5.54 -16.45 18.50
N ALA A 144 -5.82 -17.31 17.50
CA ALA A 144 -5.71 -18.77 17.65
C ALA A 144 -4.28 -19.23 17.94
N ILE A 145 -3.28 -18.61 17.28
CA ILE A 145 -1.86 -18.92 17.48
C ILE A 145 -1.38 -18.48 18.88
N GLN A 146 -1.88 -17.34 19.37
CA GLN A 146 -1.51 -16.80 20.68
C GLN A 146 -2.33 -17.37 21.85
N SER A 147 -3.36 -18.16 21.56
CA SER A 147 -4.20 -18.79 22.58
C SER A 147 -3.42 -19.86 23.35
N PRO A 148 -3.65 -20.02 24.67
CA PRO A 148 -3.02 -21.06 25.49
C PRO A 148 -3.52 -22.46 25.15
N GLY A 149 -4.57 -22.59 24.34
CA GLY A 149 -5.15 -23.89 23.93
C GLY A 149 -4.34 -24.57 22.81
N LEU A 150 -4.65 -25.86 22.56
CA LEU A 150 -4.06 -26.61 21.46
C LEU A 150 -4.48 -25.96 20.11
N LEU A 151 -3.51 -25.63 19.25
CA LEU A 151 -3.75 -24.98 17.96
C LEU A 151 -4.74 -25.78 17.07
N VAL A 152 -4.75 -27.12 17.19
CA VAL A 152 -5.68 -28.00 16.46
C VAL A 152 -7.14 -27.73 16.84
N LEU A 153 -7.40 -27.22 18.04
CA LEU A 153 -8.75 -26.85 18.50
C LEU A 153 -9.05 -25.39 18.27
N THR A 154 -8.11 -24.49 18.60
CA THR A 154 -8.31 -23.03 18.57
C THR A 154 -8.42 -22.49 17.17
N LEU A 155 -7.66 -23.03 16.20
CA LEU A 155 -7.71 -22.60 14.80
C LEU A 155 -9.06 -22.90 14.12
N PRO A 156 -9.66 -24.13 14.24
CA PRO A 156 -11.01 -24.37 13.74
C PRO A 156 -12.06 -23.46 14.38
N LEU A 157 -11.98 -23.20 15.69
CA LEU A 157 -12.91 -22.31 16.38
C LEU A 157 -12.79 -20.87 15.91
N ALA A 158 -11.57 -20.38 15.67
CA ALA A 158 -11.32 -19.08 15.08
C ALA A 158 -11.90 -18.97 13.65
N LEU A 159 -11.70 -20.00 12.83
CA LEU A 159 -12.26 -20.03 11.48
C LEU A 159 -13.80 -20.13 11.48
N LEU A 160 -14.39 -20.84 12.43
CA LEU A 160 -15.85 -20.87 12.63
C LEU A 160 -16.39 -19.51 13.05
N GLY A 161 -15.76 -18.85 14.03
CA GLY A 161 -16.12 -17.50 14.46
C GLY A 161 -16.03 -16.49 13.32
N PHE A 162 -14.93 -16.51 12.59
CA PHE A 162 -14.74 -15.66 11.40
C PHE A 162 -15.82 -15.92 10.34
N SER A 163 -16.11 -17.19 10.01
CA SER A 163 -17.10 -17.55 9.00
C SER A 163 -18.52 -17.13 9.40
N LEU A 164 -18.85 -17.19 10.69
CA LEU A 164 -20.14 -16.73 11.22
C LEU A 164 -20.30 -15.23 11.09
N ILE A 165 -19.28 -14.44 11.46
CA ILE A 165 -19.29 -12.98 11.25
C ILE A 165 -19.44 -12.67 9.77
N LEU A 166 -18.63 -13.27 8.91
CA LEU A 166 -18.64 -13.04 7.48
C LEU A 166 -20.01 -13.35 6.87
N ALA A 167 -20.59 -14.52 7.18
CA ALA A 167 -21.90 -14.92 6.68
C ALA A 167 -23.00 -13.96 7.14
N THR A 168 -22.97 -13.53 8.40
CA THR A 168 -23.98 -12.61 8.96
C THR A 168 -23.90 -11.24 8.26
N ILE A 169 -22.68 -10.69 8.07
CA ILE A 169 -22.49 -9.39 7.45
C ILE A 169 -22.85 -9.41 5.97
N ILE A 170 -22.47 -10.44 5.23
CA ILE A 170 -22.86 -10.60 3.83
C ILE A 170 -24.37 -10.66 3.69
N SER A 171 -25.04 -11.46 4.52
CA SER A 171 -26.49 -11.58 4.53
C SER A 171 -27.16 -10.23 4.83
N LEU A 172 -26.62 -9.49 5.81
CA LEU A 172 -27.06 -8.14 6.15
C LEU A 172 -26.89 -7.17 4.99
N LEU A 173 -25.75 -7.18 4.31
CA LEU A 173 -25.48 -6.31 3.17
C LEU A 173 -26.45 -6.52 2.02
N ILE A 174 -26.77 -7.79 1.71
CA ILE A 174 -27.74 -8.13 0.64
C ILE A 174 -29.14 -7.66 1.02
N VAL A 175 -29.57 -7.94 2.24
CA VAL A 175 -30.88 -7.49 2.75
C VAL A 175 -30.98 -5.98 2.77
N LEU A 176 -29.94 -5.29 3.28
CA LEU A 176 -29.88 -3.84 3.36
C LEU A 176 -29.92 -3.19 1.95
N ALA A 177 -29.14 -3.73 1.01
CA ALA A 177 -29.15 -3.27 -0.37
C ALA A 177 -30.54 -3.45 -1.01
N HIS A 178 -31.22 -4.55 -0.76
CA HIS A 178 -32.55 -4.81 -1.29
C HIS A 178 -33.59 -3.83 -0.76
N TYR A 179 -33.63 -3.59 0.55
CA TYR A 179 -34.62 -2.68 1.13
C TYR A 179 -34.33 -1.21 0.82
N LEU A 180 -33.08 -0.79 0.86
CA LEU A 180 -32.69 0.58 0.52
C LEU A 180 -33.04 0.93 -0.94
N THR A 181 -32.85 0.01 -1.86
CA THR A 181 -33.20 0.24 -3.28
C THR A 181 -34.72 0.42 -3.52
N LYS A 182 -35.55 -0.07 -2.60
CA LYS A 182 -37.02 0.13 -2.65
C LYS A 182 -37.47 1.51 -2.15
N THR A 183 -36.66 2.21 -1.37
CA THR A 183 -37.04 3.51 -0.81
C THR A 183 -37.08 4.58 -1.89
N THR A 184 -38.11 5.45 -1.83
CA THR A 184 -38.29 6.57 -2.77
C THR A 184 -37.13 7.55 -2.72
N VAL A 185 -36.57 7.79 -1.52
CA VAL A 185 -35.42 8.68 -1.30
C VAL A 185 -34.18 8.15 -2.03
N PHE A 186 -33.90 6.85 -1.92
CA PHE A 186 -32.74 6.25 -2.58
C PHE A 186 -32.90 6.26 -4.11
N ARG A 187 -34.12 6.01 -4.63
CA ARG A 187 -34.41 6.05 -6.08
C ARG A 187 -34.24 7.44 -6.67
N GLN A 188 -34.69 8.49 -5.97
CA GLN A 188 -34.65 9.88 -6.47
C GLN A 188 -33.26 10.51 -6.31
N HIS A 189 -32.58 10.21 -5.21
CA HIS A 189 -31.28 10.82 -4.83
C HIS A 189 -30.18 9.79 -4.60
N LYS A 190 -30.11 8.77 -5.45
CA LYS A 190 -29.19 7.64 -5.37
C LYS A 190 -27.74 8.03 -5.03
N GLN A 191 -27.19 9.00 -5.76
CA GLN A 191 -25.81 9.42 -5.57
C GLN A 191 -25.60 10.11 -4.21
N LEU A 192 -26.56 10.94 -3.79
CA LEU A 192 -26.50 11.63 -2.51
C LEU A 192 -26.65 10.64 -1.35
N ALA A 193 -27.61 9.72 -1.44
CA ALA A 193 -27.82 8.68 -0.43
C ALA A 193 -26.61 7.76 -0.27
N SER A 194 -26.00 7.33 -1.38
CA SER A 194 -24.77 6.54 -1.42
C SER A 194 -23.57 7.29 -0.78
N ASN A 195 -23.39 8.55 -1.12
CA ASN A 195 -22.32 9.38 -0.57
C ASN A 195 -22.52 9.66 0.93
N LEU A 196 -23.76 9.91 1.36
CA LEU A 196 -24.06 10.08 2.78
C LEU A 196 -23.81 8.79 3.58
N LEU A 197 -24.18 7.65 3.04
CA LEU A 197 -23.92 6.36 3.68
C LEU A 197 -22.42 6.10 3.81
N MET A 198 -21.64 6.40 2.78
CA MET A 198 -20.18 6.27 2.82
C MET A 198 -19.54 7.25 3.82
N ALA A 199 -20.03 8.50 3.86
CA ALA A 199 -19.59 9.49 4.84
C ALA A 199 -19.94 9.06 6.28
N LEU A 200 -21.14 8.54 6.49
CA LEU A 200 -21.60 8.03 7.80
C LEU A 200 -20.70 6.89 8.28
N VAL A 201 -20.43 5.91 7.42
CA VAL A 201 -19.54 4.78 7.76
C VAL A 201 -18.14 5.29 8.10
N MET A 202 -17.61 6.25 7.36
CA MET A 202 -16.32 6.86 7.69
C MET A 202 -16.34 7.58 9.02
N ILE A 203 -17.36 8.38 9.31
CA ILE A 203 -17.52 9.08 10.61
C ILE A 203 -17.58 8.06 11.75
N ILE A 204 -18.37 7.01 11.60
CA ILE A 204 -18.46 5.94 12.61
C ILE A 204 -17.10 5.23 12.79
N THR A 205 -16.39 4.97 11.68
CA THR A 205 -15.06 4.36 11.73
C THR A 205 -14.07 5.28 12.46
N PHE A 206 -14.07 6.58 12.18
CA PHE A 206 -13.26 7.57 12.91
C PHE A 206 -13.60 7.62 14.39
N TRP A 207 -14.89 7.67 14.70
CA TRP A 207 -15.35 7.67 16.08
C TRP A 207 -14.93 6.40 16.82
N ALA A 208 -15.07 5.24 16.19
CA ALA A 208 -14.60 3.97 16.74
C ALA A 208 -13.09 3.98 16.99
N ILE A 209 -12.28 4.42 16.03
CA ILE A 209 -10.81 4.54 16.20
C ILE A 209 -10.47 5.50 17.35
N PHE A 210 -11.20 6.62 17.47
CA PHE A 210 -10.98 7.57 18.54
C PHE A 210 -11.32 6.98 19.92
N GLN A 211 -12.40 6.23 20.01
CA GLN A 211 -12.79 5.52 21.25
C GLN A 211 -11.78 4.43 21.64
N ILE A 212 -11.17 3.75 20.66
CA ILE A 212 -10.10 2.77 20.90
C ILE A 212 -8.93 3.41 21.64
N ASN A 213 -8.54 4.59 21.18
CA ASN A 213 -7.36 5.29 21.69
C ASN A 213 -7.61 5.97 23.04
N GLY A 214 -8.87 6.20 23.41
CA GLY A 214 -9.26 6.77 24.71
C GLY A 214 -9.51 5.75 25.82
N SER A 215 -9.66 4.48 25.47
CA SER A 215 -10.01 3.42 26.45
C SER A 215 -8.72 2.77 26.98
N ARG A 216 -8.24 3.22 28.11
CA ARG A 216 -7.32 2.45 28.95
C ARG A 216 -8.05 1.17 29.36
N ASP A 217 -7.36 0.05 29.41
CA ASP A 217 -7.72 -1.35 29.73
C ASP A 217 -8.98 -1.65 30.58
N ASP A 218 -9.88 -0.71 30.73
CA ASP A 218 -11.09 -0.80 31.55
C ASP A 218 -12.27 -1.22 30.67
N LEU A 219 -12.67 -2.48 30.79
CA LEU A 219 -13.83 -3.08 30.10
C LEU A 219 -15.15 -2.31 30.29
N SER A 220 -15.24 -1.48 31.34
CA SER A 220 -16.43 -0.67 31.68
C SER A 220 -16.69 0.47 30.67
N HIS A 221 -15.68 0.89 29.93
CA HIS A 221 -15.78 2.00 28.96
C HIS A 221 -15.84 1.55 27.49
N LEU A 222 -15.91 0.23 27.24
CA LEU A 222 -16.06 -0.30 25.89
C LEU A 222 -17.40 0.17 25.29
N SER A 223 -17.34 0.79 24.12
CA SER A 223 -18.55 1.09 23.36
C SER A 223 -19.33 -0.20 23.11
N GLY A 224 -20.67 -0.17 23.23
CA GLY A 224 -21.50 -1.34 23.03
C GLY A 224 -21.27 -2.08 21.70
N LEU A 225 -20.76 -1.38 20.67
CA LEU A 225 -20.35 -1.96 19.39
C LEU A 225 -19.17 -2.93 19.53
N ALA A 226 -18.19 -2.63 20.39
CA ALA A 226 -17.05 -3.52 20.59
C ALA A 226 -17.43 -4.74 21.43
N GLN A 227 -18.35 -4.58 22.40
CA GLN A 227 -18.85 -5.67 23.23
C GLN A 227 -19.55 -6.77 22.39
N ILE A 228 -20.16 -6.41 21.24
CA ILE A 228 -20.83 -7.34 20.34
C ILE A 228 -19.86 -8.42 19.82
N PHE A 229 -18.57 -8.12 19.69
CA PHE A 229 -17.55 -9.06 19.19
C PHE A 229 -16.80 -9.80 20.29
N MET A 230 -17.03 -9.49 21.56
CA MET A 230 -16.38 -10.15 22.71
C MET A 230 -16.58 -11.67 22.73
N PRO A 231 -17.78 -12.23 22.42
CA PRO A 231 -17.98 -13.67 22.42
C PRO A 231 -17.06 -14.45 21.46
N PHE A 232 -16.59 -13.82 20.39
CA PHE A 232 -15.66 -14.45 19.45
C PHE A 232 -14.23 -14.52 20.00
N TYR A 233 -13.83 -13.55 20.80
CA TYR A 233 -12.58 -13.60 21.55
C TYR A 233 -12.62 -14.74 22.56
N ASP A 234 -13.69 -14.81 23.38
CA ASP A 234 -13.87 -15.82 24.40
C ASP A 234 -13.98 -17.22 23.81
N LEU A 235 -14.61 -17.38 22.64
CA LEU A 235 -14.69 -18.67 21.94
C LEU A 235 -13.32 -19.26 21.62
N VAL A 236 -12.35 -18.40 21.25
CA VAL A 236 -11.01 -18.86 20.88
C VAL A 236 -10.10 -18.99 22.09
N MET A 237 -10.17 -18.04 23.05
CA MET A 237 -9.32 -18.02 24.22
C MET A 237 -9.77 -18.98 25.33
N ASN A 238 -11.08 -19.11 25.54
CA ASN A 238 -11.71 -19.84 26.64
C ASN A 238 -12.81 -20.79 26.14
N PRO A 239 -12.53 -21.73 25.23
CA PRO A 239 -13.56 -22.59 24.62
C PRO A 239 -14.30 -23.50 25.60
N GLY A 240 -13.73 -23.73 26.79
CA GLY A 240 -14.36 -24.51 27.87
C GLY A 240 -15.42 -23.75 28.67
N GLN A 241 -15.53 -22.43 28.53
CA GLN A 241 -16.50 -21.64 29.26
C GLN A 241 -17.86 -21.61 28.52
N MET A 242 -18.92 -21.93 29.22
CA MET A 242 -20.29 -21.96 28.67
C MET A 242 -20.76 -20.58 28.23
N GLY A 243 -20.24 -19.50 28.86
CA GLY A 243 -20.50 -18.08 28.49
C GLY A 243 -20.06 -17.71 27.07
N ALA A 244 -18.95 -18.29 26.60
CA ALA A 244 -18.47 -18.08 25.24
C ALA A 244 -19.45 -18.59 24.19
N TRP A 245 -20.02 -19.78 24.39
CA TRP A 245 -21.00 -20.37 23.50
C TRP A 245 -22.37 -19.68 23.56
N LEU A 246 -22.82 -19.31 24.76
CA LEU A 246 -24.06 -18.53 24.94
C LEU A 246 -23.98 -17.16 24.25
N GLY A 247 -22.82 -16.51 24.25
CA GLY A 247 -22.60 -15.24 23.57
C GLY A 247 -22.66 -15.32 22.03
N ILE A 248 -22.52 -16.53 21.45
CA ILE A 248 -22.61 -16.73 19.99
C ILE A 248 -24.07 -16.98 19.54
N LEU A 249 -24.96 -17.40 20.43
CA LEU A 249 -26.36 -17.66 20.09
C LEU A 249 -27.06 -16.45 19.42
N PRO A 250 -26.92 -15.21 19.87
CA PRO A 250 -27.48 -14.05 19.19
C PRO A 250 -27.01 -13.91 17.74
N TRP A 251 -25.75 -14.24 17.43
CA TRP A 251 -25.21 -14.21 16.08
C TRP A 251 -25.81 -15.30 15.18
N LEU A 252 -25.99 -16.50 15.71
CA LEU A 252 -26.68 -17.59 15.02
C LEU A 252 -28.16 -17.24 14.76
N ALA A 253 -28.82 -16.64 15.75
CA ALA A 253 -30.19 -16.16 15.59
C ALA A 253 -30.30 -15.03 14.53
N ALA A 254 -29.37 -14.07 14.56
CA ALA A 254 -29.29 -13.02 13.57
C ALA A 254 -29.02 -13.59 12.16
N LEU A 255 -28.09 -14.52 12.00
CA LEU A 255 -27.85 -15.18 10.73
C LEU A 255 -29.08 -15.94 10.26
N GLY A 256 -29.76 -16.68 11.15
CA GLY A 256 -30.98 -17.44 10.85
C GLY A 256 -32.10 -16.52 10.35
N THR A 257 -32.35 -15.41 11.05
CA THR A 257 -33.37 -14.43 10.65
C THR A 257 -33.03 -13.78 9.31
N LEU A 258 -31.78 -13.38 9.07
CA LEU A 258 -31.34 -12.84 7.80
C LEU A 258 -31.47 -13.85 6.65
N GLN A 259 -31.14 -15.13 6.89
CA GLN A 259 -31.32 -16.18 5.89
C GLN A 259 -32.78 -16.44 5.56
N ILE A 260 -33.69 -16.36 6.53
CA ILE A 260 -35.14 -16.46 6.32
C ILE A 260 -35.62 -15.27 5.45
N LEU A 261 -35.20 -14.03 5.79
CA LEU A 261 -35.51 -12.84 5.00
C LEU A 261 -34.98 -12.94 3.56
N LEU A 262 -33.75 -13.43 3.39
CA LEU A 262 -33.17 -13.65 2.08
C LEU A 262 -34.00 -14.62 1.24
N ARG A 263 -34.39 -15.76 1.80
CA ARG A 263 -35.13 -16.80 1.08
C ARG A 263 -36.58 -16.40 0.77
N LEU A 264 -37.26 -15.75 1.72
CA LEU A 264 -38.68 -15.43 1.59
C LEU A 264 -38.96 -14.13 0.85
N GLN A 265 -38.08 -13.14 0.96
CA GLN A 265 -38.35 -11.80 0.44
C GLN A 265 -37.35 -11.33 -0.63
N VAL A 266 -36.05 -11.50 -0.39
CA VAL A 266 -35.04 -10.92 -1.29
C VAL A 266 -34.94 -11.72 -2.59
N VAL A 267 -34.76 -13.04 -2.49
CA VAL A 267 -34.57 -13.91 -3.66
C VAL A 267 -35.75 -13.86 -4.62
N PRO A 268 -37.04 -13.98 -4.18
CA PRO A 268 -38.18 -13.95 -5.10
C PRO A 268 -38.39 -12.60 -5.78
N GLN A 269 -38.03 -11.52 -5.10
CA GLN A 269 -38.23 -10.15 -5.61
C GLN A 269 -37.04 -9.54 -6.29
N PHE A 270 -35.91 -10.27 -6.33
CA PHE A 270 -34.63 -9.76 -6.82
C PHE A 270 -34.70 -9.31 -8.28
N TYR A 271 -35.29 -10.11 -9.16
CA TYR A 271 -35.40 -9.82 -10.59
C TYR A 271 -36.23 -8.58 -10.87
N GLU A 272 -37.40 -8.42 -10.24
CA GLU A 272 -38.25 -7.24 -10.41
C GLU A 272 -37.52 -5.99 -9.89
N ALA A 273 -36.92 -6.04 -8.72
CA ALA A 273 -36.19 -4.93 -8.13
C ALA A 273 -35.00 -4.49 -8.98
N ALA A 274 -34.26 -5.43 -9.54
CA ALA A 274 -33.09 -5.14 -10.36
C ALA A 274 -33.47 -4.58 -11.75
N LEU A 275 -34.54 -5.10 -12.37
CA LEU A 275 -35.05 -4.60 -13.66
C LEU A 275 -35.64 -3.20 -13.54
N THR A 276 -36.40 -2.91 -12.48
CA THR A 276 -36.99 -1.56 -12.25
C THR A 276 -35.91 -0.53 -11.97
N THR A 277 -34.83 -0.90 -11.28
CA THR A 277 -33.71 0.01 -10.98
C THR A 277 -32.89 0.33 -12.24
N SER A 278 -32.67 -0.64 -13.12
CA SER A 278 -31.94 -0.46 -14.37
C SER A 278 -32.70 0.34 -15.43
N SER A 279 -34.03 0.19 -15.50
CA SER A 279 -34.87 0.91 -16.47
C SER A 279 -35.04 2.39 -16.12
N GLN A 280 -35.02 2.77 -14.85
CA GLN A 280 -35.15 4.16 -14.42
C GLN A 280 -33.89 4.99 -14.55
N SER A 281 -32.71 4.37 -14.67
CA SER A 281 -31.44 5.09 -14.91
C SER A 281 -31.38 5.75 -16.30
N GLY A 282 -32.26 5.37 -17.23
CA GLY A 282 -32.32 5.94 -18.60
C GLY A 282 -33.29 7.11 -18.81
N ILE A 283 -34.18 7.41 -17.88
CA ILE A 283 -35.29 8.37 -18.13
C ILE A 283 -35.15 9.71 -17.38
N GLY A 284 -34.09 9.90 -16.68
CA GLY A 284 -33.75 11.21 -16.16
C GLY A 284 -33.26 12.15 -17.27
N GLN A 285 -34.10 12.49 -18.23
CA GLN A 285 -33.88 13.67 -19.08
C GLN A 285 -33.78 14.89 -18.16
N ARG A 286 -32.59 15.15 -17.65
CA ARG A 286 -32.25 16.47 -17.10
C ARG A 286 -32.51 17.46 -18.23
N LYS A 287 -33.60 18.22 -18.16
CA LYS A 287 -33.75 19.44 -18.97
C LYS A 287 -32.43 20.16 -18.92
N SER A 288 -31.69 20.14 -20.03
CA SER A 288 -30.44 20.91 -20.15
C SER A 288 -30.85 22.37 -19.96
N ARG A 289 -30.56 22.92 -18.78
CA ARG A 289 -30.58 24.37 -18.62
C ARG A 289 -29.51 24.90 -19.56
N ILE A 290 -29.93 25.41 -20.69
CA ILE A 290 -29.10 26.20 -21.58
C ILE A 290 -28.72 27.46 -20.78
N TYR A 291 -27.57 27.42 -20.15
CA TYR A 291 -26.99 28.62 -19.53
C TYR A 291 -26.49 29.50 -20.68
N ARG A 292 -27.25 30.58 -20.99
CA ARG A 292 -26.73 31.67 -21.82
C ARG A 292 -25.53 32.28 -21.12
N LEU A 293 -24.37 32.17 -21.76
CA LEU A 293 -23.12 32.75 -21.28
C LEU A 293 -22.98 34.24 -21.66
N ASP A 294 -24.10 34.94 -21.77
CA ASP A 294 -24.12 36.35 -22.15
C ASP A 294 -23.48 37.19 -21.02
N GLY A 295 -22.35 37.85 -21.32
CA GLY A 295 -21.80 38.95 -20.53
C GLY A 295 -20.87 38.62 -19.39
N GLN A 296 -20.49 37.38 -19.18
CA GLN A 296 -19.54 37.04 -18.10
C GLN A 296 -18.08 37.03 -18.61
N GLY A 297 -17.18 37.72 -17.89
CA GLY A 297 -15.78 37.81 -18.25
C GLY A 297 -15.06 36.45 -18.39
N ARG A 298 -13.94 36.42 -19.12
CA ARG A 298 -13.15 35.21 -19.46
C ARG A 298 -12.83 34.25 -18.30
N LEU A 299 -12.93 34.69 -17.05
CA LEU A 299 -12.68 33.86 -15.86
C LEU A 299 -13.91 33.06 -15.42
N SER A 300 -15.10 33.59 -15.67
CA SER A 300 -16.36 33.06 -15.18
C SER A 300 -16.77 31.75 -15.88
N TRP A 301 -16.56 31.64 -17.20
CA TRP A 301 -16.95 30.42 -17.92
C TRP A 301 -16.11 29.19 -17.53
N VAL A 302 -14.78 29.36 -17.29
CA VAL A 302 -13.92 28.24 -16.84
C VAL A 302 -14.37 27.74 -15.47
N LYS A 303 -14.68 28.66 -14.55
CA LYS A 303 -15.22 28.33 -13.22
C LYS A 303 -16.53 27.55 -13.32
N THR A 304 -17.47 28.03 -14.13
CA THR A 304 -18.79 27.41 -14.33
C THR A 304 -18.65 26.03 -14.98
N TYR A 305 -17.78 25.92 -15.98
CA TYR A 305 -17.52 24.66 -16.68
C TYR A 305 -16.87 23.62 -15.75
N VAL A 306 -15.81 24.00 -15.02
CA VAL A 306 -15.15 23.11 -14.06
C VAL A 306 -16.09 22.69 -12.95
N TRP A 307 -16.89 23.63 -12.42
CA TRP A 307 -17.88 23.32 -11.39
C TRP A 307 -18.92 22.32 -11.90
N ARG A 308 -19.37 22.45 -13.14
CA ARG A 308 -20.29 21.50 -13.76
C ARG A 308 -19.67 20.10 -13.87
N LEU A 309 -18.41 20.01 -14.33
CA LEU A 309 -17.71 18.72 -14.43
C LEU A 309 -17.59 18.00 -13.09
N ILE A 310 -17.34 18.76 -12.00
CA ILE A 310 -17.13 18.20 -10.66
C ILE A 310 -18.46 17.92 -9.96
N SER A 311 -19.47 18.75 -10.20
CA SER A 311 -20.79 18.58 -9.58
C SER A 311 -21.63 17.48 -10.24
N GLU A 312 -21.23 17.01 -11.43
CA GLU A 312 -21.84 15.84 -12.05
C GLU A 312 -21.45 14.58 -11.31
N GLY A 313 -22.45 13.90 -10.74
CA GLY A 313 -22.24 12.64 -10.03
C GLY A 313 -21.61 12.80 -8.64
N SER A 314 -20.89 11.78 -8.23
CA SER A 314 -20.22 11.70 -6.92
C SER A 314 -18.77 12.19 -6.93
N VAL A 315 -18.32 12.86 -8.02
CA VAL A 315 -16.90 13.23 -8.24
C VAL A 315 -16.33 14.02 -7.07
N LEU A 316 -17.00 15.12 -6.71
CA LEU A 316 -16.52 16.02 -5.65
C LEU A 316 -16.47 15.31 -4.29
N MET A 317 -17.52 14.57 -3.96
CA MET A 317 -17.61 13.89 -2.66
C MET A 317 -16.59 12.77 -2.55
N GLN A 318 -16.43 11.94 -3.59
CA GLN A 318 -15.41 10.89 -3.59
C GLN A 318 -14.00 11.47 -3.56
N ALA A 319 -13.75 12.57 -4.29
CA ALA A 319 -12.46 13.24 -4.25
C ALA A 319 -12.15 13.76 -2.84
N ILE A 320 -13.09 14.43 -2.18
CA ILE A 320 -12.92 14.91 -0.80
C ILE A 320 -12.67 13.76 0.17
N LEU A 321 -13.45 12.68 0.08
CA LEU A 321 -13.27 11.52 0.95
C LEU A 321 -11.90 10.88 0.77
N MET A 322 -11.51 10.61 -0.47
CA MET A 322 -10.24 9.92 -0.78
C MET A 322 -9.02 10.80 -0.57
N SER A 323 -9.10 12.10 -0.87
CA SER A 323 -7.96 13.00 -0.75
C SER A 323 -7.82 13.61 0.65
N SER A 324 -8.93 13.99 1.29
CA SER A 324 -8.88 14.81 2.51
C SER A 324 -9.13 14.02 3.79
N ILE A 325 -9.88 12.91 3.73
CA ILE A 325 -10.23 12.16 4.94
C ILE A 325 -9.35 10.90 5.07
N PHE A 326 -9.25 10.12 4.01
CA PHE A 326 -8.56 8.83 4.04
C PHE A 326 -7.08 8.89 4.49
N PRO A 327 -6.25 9.89 4.07
CA PRO A 327 -4.86 10.00 4.54
C PRO A 327 -4.75 10.22 6.06
N TYR A 328 -5.70 10.98 6.63
CA TYR A 328 -5.68 11.28 8.06
C TYR A 328 -6.14 10.12 8.93
N ILE A 329 -6.89 9.14 8.39
CA ILE A 329 -7.21 7.90 9.10
C ILE A 329 -5.92 7.18 9.51
N PHE A 330 -4.95 7.06 8.59
CA PHE A 330 -3.67 6.44 8.89
C PHE A 330 -2.90 7.22 9.96
N LEU A 331 -2.92 8.54 9.89
CA LEU A 331 -2.27 9.38 10.89
C LEU A 331 -2.89 9.19 12.28
N ILE A 332 -4.22 9.21 12.36
CA ILE A 332 -4.96 9.02 13.61
C ILE A 332 -4.69 7.62 14.17
N ALA A 333 -4.61 6.59 13.32
CA ALA A 333 -4.27 5.24 13.74
C ALA A 333 -2.84 5.16 14.34
N ILE A 334 -1.88 5.85 13.73
CA ILE A 334 -0.50 5.94 14.26
C ILE A 334 -0.49 6.66 15.60
N LEU A 335 -1.14 7.83 15.69
CA LEU A 335 -1.22 8.62 16.92
C LEU A 335 -1.94 7.86 18.03
N GLY A 336 -2.94 7.06 17.65
CA GLY A 336 -3.64 6.19 18.58
C GLY A 336 -2.75 5.12 19.20
N GLY A 337 -1.92 4.46 18.40
CA GLY A 337 -0.92 3.54 18.94
C GLY A 337 0.11 4.21 19.86
N LEU A 338 0.38 5.49 19.63
CA LEU A 338 1.27 6.29 20.50
C LEU A 338 0.57 6.81 21.77
N SER A 339 -0.75 6.85 21.81
CA SER A 339 -1.50 7.28 23.00
C SER A 339 -1.32 6.33 24.20
N GLU A 340 -0.94 5.08 23.94
CA GLU A 340 -0.54 4.13 24.99
C GLU A 340 0.79 4.55 25.69
N LYS A 341 1.55 5.45 25.06
CA LYS A 341 2.81 6.00 25.57
C LYS A 341 2.75 7.53 25.53
N PRO A 342 2.02 8.16 26.47
CA PRO A 342 1.81 9.61 26.46
C PRO A 342 3.11 10.41 26.55
N GLU A 343 4.14 9.88 27.20
CA GLU A 343 5.47 10.46 27.27
C GLU A 343 6.12 10.56 25.89
N LEU A 344 6.03 9.49 25.08
CA LEU A 344 6.57 9.45 23.72
C LEU A 344 5.80 10.39 22.79
N LEU A 345 4.48 10.51 22.97
CA LEU A 345 3.67 11.43 22.18
C LEU A 345 4.01 12.88 22.53
N ALA A 346 4.11 13.20 23.81
CA ALA A 346 4.50 14.53 24.28
C ALA A 346 5.92 14.92 23.83
N GLU A 347 6.82 13.93 23.73
CA GLU A 347 8.16 14.14 23.22
C GLU A 347 8.15 14.39 21.71
N LEU A 348 7.44 13.57 20.91
CA LEU A 348 7.34 13.71 19.44
C LEU A 348 6.74 15.04 18.99
N VAL A 349 5.87 15.63 19.79
CA VAL A 349 5.22 16.92 19.50
C VAL A 349 6.17 18.11 19.68
N GLN A 350 7.29 17.91 20.40
CA GLN A 350 8.28 18.97 20.61
C GLN A 350 8.95 19.40 19.29
N ALA A 351 9.27 20.67 19.21
CA ALA A 351 9.93 21.28 18.07
C ALA A 351 11.24 20.59 17.63
N ARG A 352 11.93 19.93 18.57
CA ARG A 352 13.13 19.13 18.32
C ARG A 352 12.89 18.04 17.26
N TYR A 353 11.68 17.44 17.24
CA TYR A 353 11.31 16.34 16.33
C TYR A 353 10.57 16.82 15.07
N LEU A 354 10.84 18.05 14.64
CA LEU A 354 10.24 18.62 13.42
C LEU A 354 10.50 17.75 12.17
N ALA A 355 11.69 17.14 12.03
CA ALA A 355 12.04 16.33 10.86
C ALA A 355 11.14 15.08 10.68
N PRO A 356 10.94 14.21 11.69
CA PRO A 356 9.98 13.11 11.61
C PRO A 356 8.55 13.56 11.30
N LEU A 357 8.10 14.66 11.91
CA LEU A 357 6.76 15.21 11.65
C LEU A 357 6.61 15.69 10.20
N MET A 358 7.64 16.31 9.64
CA MET A 358 7.63 16.73 8.25
C MET A 358 7.60 15.57 7.27
N LEU A 359 8.34 14.48 7.52
CA LEU A 359 8.29 13.27 6.71
C LEU A 359 6.87 12.68 6.70
N LEU A 360 6.21 12.68 7.84
CA LEU A 360 4.81 12.24 7.95
C LEU A 360 3.86 13.13 7.13
N VAL A 361 4.03 14.45 7.21
CA VAL A 361 3.23 15.42 6.44
C VAL A 361 3.51 15.31 4.95
N ILE A 362 4.75 15.05 4.52
CA ILE A 362 5.09 14.79 3.11
C ILE A 362 4.31 13.58 2.58
N PHE A 363 4.25 12.51 3.36
CA PHE A 363 3.49 11.32 2.99
C PHE A 363 1.98 11.64 2.84
N ILE A 364 1.40 12.33 3.82
CA ILE A 364 -0.02 12.71 3.80
C ILE A 364 -0.33 13.63 2.62
N ALA A 365 0.50 14.65 2.37
CA ALA A 365 0.34 15.56 1.25
C ALA A 365 0.47 14.84 -0.10
N GLY A 366 1.43 13.92 -0.23
CA GLY A 366 1.61 13.09 -1.42
C GLY A 366 0.41 12.17 -1.67
N PHE A 367 -0.15 11.62 -0.62
CA PHE A 367 -1.36 10.79 -0.70
C PHE A 367 -2.58 11.61 -1.10
N ASN A 368 -2.79 12.78 -0.46
CA ASN A 368 -3.87 13.72 -0.77
C ASN A 368 -3.87 14.12 -2.25
N ALA A 369 -2.74 14.56 -2.77
CA ALA A 369 -2.63 15.07 -4.13
C ALA A 369 -2.51 13.98 -5.21
N GLY A 370 -1.93 12.83 -4.86
CA GLY A 370 -1.57 11.79 -5.83
C GLY A 370 -2.61 10.68 -6.00
N TYR A 371 -3.39 10.39 -4.96
CA TYR A 371 -4.31 9.24 -5.00
C TYR A 371 -5.78 9.63 -5.15
N GLY A 372 -6.22 10.66 -4.48
CA GLY A 372 -7.62 11.07 -4.43
C GLY A 372 -7.89 12.45 -4.99
N GLY A 373 -6.84 13.20 -5.37
CA GLY A 373 -6.97 14.60 -5.73
C GLY A 373 -7.72 14.83 -7.04
N LEU A 374 -8.51 15.91 -7.09
CA LEU A 374 -9.22 16.35 -8.30
C LEU A 374 -8.26 16.64 -9.46
N ALA A 375 -7.06 17.12 -9.17
CA ALA A 375 -6.04 17.40 -10.18
C ALA A 375 -5.61 16.14 -10.96
N MET A 376 -5.62 14.97 -10.31
CA MET A 376 -5.24 13.70 -10.94
C MET A 376 -6.19 13.28 -12.07
N MET A 377 -7.45 13.67 -12.00
CA MET A 377 -8.48 13.30 -12.97
C MET A 377 -9.03 14.49 -13.77
N GLY A 378 -8.41 15.65 -13.63
CA GLY A 378 -8.92 16.90 -14.17
C GLY A 378 -9.25 16.88 -15.66
N HIS A 379 -8.44 16.22 -16.48
CA HIS A 379 -8.65 16.10 -17.94
C HIS A 379 -9.56 14.95 -18.31
N SER A 380 -9.45 13.85 -17.61
CA SER A 380 -10.26 12.67 -17.84
C SER A 380 -11.74 12.88 -17.50
N LEU A 381 -12.05 13.80 -16.60
CA LEU A 381 -13.44 14.20 -16.32
C LEU A 381 -14.15 14.82 -17.54
N GLU A 382 -13.41 15.39 -18.49
CA GLU A 382 -13.99 15.99 -19.68
C GLU A 382 -14.51 14.96 -20.70
N LYS A 383 -14.11 13.70 -20.58
CA LYS A 383 -14.48 12.63 -21.53
C LYS A 383 -14.19 13.06 -22.98
N ASP A 384 -15.18 12.92 -23.86
CA ASP A 384 -15.07 13.28 -25.28
C ASP A 384 -14.92 14.80 -25.51
N ASN A 385 -15.37 15.61 -24.55
CA ASN A 385 -15.18 17.07 -24.61
C ASN A 385 -13.70 17.49 -24.58
N LEU A 386 -12.79 16.65 -24.05
CA LEU A 386 -11.37 16.95 -24.05
C LEU A 386 -10.80 17.13 -25.46
N ALA A 387 -11.23 16.32 -26.42
CA ALA A 387 -10.83 16.46 -27.81
C ALA A 387 -11.34 17.78 -28.42
N TYR A 388 -12.60 18.11 -28.13
CA TYR A 388 -13.20 19.36 -28.58
C TYR A 388 -12.51 20.59 -27.98
N VAL A 389 -12.23 20.60 -26.68
CA VAL A 389 -11.52 21.70 -26.01
C VAL A 389 -10.14 21.96 -26.62
N LYS A 390 -9.43 20.92 -27.08
CA LYS A 390 -8.14 21.05 -27.76
C LYS A 390 -8.22 21.72 -29.14
N THR A 391 -9.38 21.69 -29.80
CA THR A 391 -9.61 22.30 -31.13
C THR A 391 -10.09 23.73 -31.06
N LEU A 392 -10.52 24.22 -29.89
CA LEU A 392 -11.00 25.59 -29.75
C LEU A 392 -9.88 26.61 -29.94
N PRO A 393 -10.16 27.75 -30.61
CA PRO A 393 -9.19 28.83 -30.82
C PRO A 393 -9.04 29.67 -29.54
N MET A 394 -8.42 29.09 -28.49
CA MET A 394 -8.20 29.75 -27.20
C MET A 394 -6.79 29.52 -26.68
N ASP A 395 -6.35 30.33 -25.72
CA ASP A 395 -5.14 30.07 -24.97
C ASP A 395 -5.33 28.82 -24.09
N LEU A 396 -4.95 27.65 -24.66
CA LEU A 396 -5.06 26.37 -24.01
C LEU A 396 -4.25 26.30 -22.72
N MET A 397 -3.04 26.93 -22.71
CA MET A 397 -2.20 26.89 -21.51
C MET A 397 -2.80 27.74 -20.37
N GLY A 398 -3.37 28.90 -20.71
CA GLY A 398 -4.09 29.73 -19.75
C GLY A 398 -5.34 29.03 -19.19
N TYR A 399 -6.09 28.31 -20.05
CA TYR A 399 -7.20 27.46 -19.60
C TYR A 399 -6.74 26.37 -18.63
N LEU A 400 -5.67 25.62 -18.95
CA LEU A 400 -5.15 24.54 -18.13
C LEU A 400 -4.67 25.04 -16.76
N LYS A 401 -3.99 26.20 -16.72
CA LYS A 401 -3.57 26.83 -15.44
C LYS A 401 -4.75 27.22 -14.58
N LYS A 402 -5.77 27.88 -15.13
CA LYS A 402 -6.98 28.28 -14.40
C LYS A 402 -7.72 27.07 -13.85
N LYS A 403 -7.89 26.04 -14.67
CA LYS A 403 -8.52 24.78 -14.28
C LYS A 403 -7.75 24.10 -13.15
N PHE A 404 -6.43 24.02 -13.24
CA PHE A 404 -5.56 23.46 -12.20
C PHE A 404 -5.78 24.14 -10.85
N TRP A 405 -5.71 25.48 -10.81
CA TRP A 405 -5.90 26.22 -9.56
C TRP A 405 -7.30 26.07 -8.97
N LEU A 406 -8.33 25.97 -9.81
CA LEU A 406 -9.69 25.68 -9.33
C LEU A 406 -9.79 24.29 -8.71
N LEU A 407 -9.20 23.27 -9.34
CA LEU A 407 -9.23 21.90 -8.83
C LEU A 407 -8.47 21.78 -7.51
N VAL A 408 -7.27 22.32 -7.44
CA VAL A 408 -6.44 22.33 -6.22
C VAL A 408 -7.09 23.15 -5.12
N GLY A 409 -7.67 24.32 -5.45
CA GLY A 409 -8.38 25.16 -4.49
C GLY A 409 -9.64 24.54 -3.91
N LEU A 410 -10.26 23.57 -4.60
CA LEU A 410 -11.41 22.83 -4.08
C LEU A 410 -11.01 21.61 -3.22
N GLN A 411 -9.90 20.96 -3.54
CA GLN A 411 -9.48 19.76 -2.80
C GLN A 411 -8.69 20.06 -1.52
N SER A 412 -7.93 21.18 -1.48
CA SER A 412 -6.94 21.44 -0.42
C SER A 412 -7.50 21.97 0.92
N PRO A 413 -8.56 22.81 0.96
CA PRO A 413 -8.96 23.49 2.19
C PRO A 413 -9.34 22.57 3.34
N LEU A 414 -10.09 21.50 3.06
CA LEU A 414 -10.52 20.56 4.08
C LEU A 414 -9.34 19.76 4.66
N ALA A 415 -8.44 19.31 3.80
CA ALA A 415 -7.23 18.60 4.23
C ALA A 415 -6.32 19.47 5.10
N LEU A 416 -6.15 20.75 4.71
CA LEU A 416 -5.40 21.72 5.52
C LEU A 416 -6.09 22.00 6.85
N ALA A 417 -7.41 22.17 6.88
CA ALA A 417 -8.15 22.40 8.10
C ALA A 417 -8.00 21.21 9.09
N ILE A 418 -8.03 19.97 8.58
CA ILE A 418 -7.82 18.79 9.40
C ILE A 418 -6.37 18.76 9.93
N LEU A 419 -5.36 19.07 9.11
CA LEU A 419 -3.96 19.12 9.54
C LEU A 419 -3.77 20.15 10.65
N ILE A 420 -4.24 21.38 10.43
CA ILE A 420 -4.11 22.47 11.41
C ILE A 420 -4.86 22.11 12.69
N GLY A 421 -6.09 21.63 12.57
CA GLY A 421 -6.90 21.21 13.72
C GLY A 421 -6.21 20.12 14.57
N LEU A 422 -5.58 19.17 13.90
CA LEU A 422 -4.84 18.09 14.57
C LEU A 422 -3.58 18.63 15.27
N CYS A 423 -2.82 19.52 14.63
CA CYS A 423 -1.64 20.15 15.23
C CYS A 423 -2.01 21.02 16.45
N LEU A 424 -3.13 21.75 16.38
CA LEU A 424 -3.67 22.53 17.51
C LEU A 424 -4.14 21.62 18.65
N PHE A 425 -4.81 20.52 18.32
CA PHE A 425 -5.26 19.52 19.31
C PHE A 425 -4.08 18.89 20.06
N LEU A 426 -2.96 18.66 19.36
CA LEU A 426 -1.72 18.12 19.93
C LEU A 426 -0.90 19.18 20.69
N GLY A 427 -1.33 20.46 20.73
CA GLY A 427 -0.64 21.53 21.45
C GLY A 427 0.71 21.94 20.82
N MET A 428 0.88 21.78 19.52
CA MET A 428 2.14 22.14 18.82
C MET A 428 2.37 23.66 18.79
N GLU A 429 3.64 24.08 18.81
CA GLU A 429 4.03 25.48 18.69
C GLU A 429 3.68 26.06 17.31
N TRP A 430 3.26 27.33 17.28
CA TRP A 430 2.78 27.99 16.06
C TRP A 430 3.76 27.97 14.89
N TRP A 431 5.05 28.13 15.14
CA TRP A 431 6.06 28.08 14.09
C TRP A 431 6.26 26.66 13.53
N VAL A 432 6.11 25.61 14.37
CA VAL A 432 6.11 24.19 13.94
C VAL A 432 4.92 23.94 13.02
N ILE A 433 3.72 24.41 13.43
CA ILE A 433 2.51 24.33 12.59
C ILE A 433 2.76 25.04 11.26
N GLY A 434 3.37 26.22 11.27
CA GLY A 434 3.74 26.95 10.05
C GLY A 434 4.65 26.15 9.11
N CYS A 435 5.67 25.50 9.64
CA CYS A 435 6.57 24.62 8.88
C CYS A 435 5.85 23.42 8.29
N LEU A 436 4.97 22.76 9.06
CA LEU A 436 4.19 21.62 8.61
C LEU A 436 3.20 21.99 7.50
N VAL A 437 2.49 23.11 7.66
CA VAL A 437 1.57 23.67 6.65
C VAL A 437 2.31 24.04 5.38
N LEU A 438 3.46 24.71 5.47
CA LEU A 438 4.30 25.05 4.31
C LEU A 438 4.75 23.78 3.58
N THR A 439 5.22 22.77 4.32
CA THR A 439 5.62 21.48 3.77
C THR A 439 4.46 20.83 3.04
N TRP A 440 3.29 20.78 3.66
CA TRP A 440 2.08 20.22 3.06
C TRP A 440 1.71 20.93 1.75
N LEU A 441 1.72 22.26 1.76
CA LEU A 441 1.39 23.08 0.58
C LEU A 441 2.34 22.82 -0.58
N VAL A 442 3.65 22.89 -0.35
CA VAL A 442 4.65 22.69 -1.40
C VAL A 442 4.58 21.30 -2.00
N VAL A 443 4.49 20.27 -1.16
CA VAL A 443 4.42 18.86 -1.60
C VAL A 443 3.11 18.58 -2.31
N SER A 444 1.97 19.04 -1.78
CA SER A 444 0.66 18.88 -2.41
C SER A 444 0.58 19.56 -3.77
N LEU A 445 1.10 20.77 -3.91
CA LEU A 445 1.19 21.49 -5.19
C LEU A 445 2.08 20.76 -6.20
N ALA A 446 3.23 20.28 -5.76
CA ALA A 446 4.17 19.57 -6.62
C ALA A 446 3.55 18.27 -7.16
N TRP A 447 2.94 17.49 -6.27
CA TRP A 447 2.32 16.22 -6.63
C TRP A 447 1.05 16.41 -7.47
N SER A 448 0.23 17.42 -7.15
CA SER A 448 -0.93 17.79 -7.97
C SER A 448 -0.50 18.21 -9.38
N SER A 449 0.58 18.99 -9.51
CA SER A 449 1.14 19.41 -10.80
C SER A 449 1.61 18.21 -11.63
N TRP A 450 2.29 17.25 -10.99
CA TRP A 450 2.71 16.01 -11.63
C TRP A 450 1.54 15.16 -12.10
N SER A 451 0.57 14.96 -11.22
CA SER A 451 -0.64 14.15 -11.51
C SER A 451 -1.48 14.78 -12.61
N TYR A 452 -1.62 16.10 -12.60
CA TYR A 452 -2.34 16.88 -13.61
C TYR A 452 -1.67 16.80 -14.99
N SER A 453 -0.35 16.97 -15.04
CA SER A 453 0.43 16.81 -16.26
C SER A 453 0.34 15.40 -16.83
N LYS A 454 0.37 14.38 -15.95
CA LYS A 454 0.22 12.99 -16.35
C LYS A 454 -1.17 12.70 -16.91
N ASP A 455 -2.22 13.24 -16.30
CA ASP A 455 -3.60 13.09 -16.77
C ASP A 455 -3.82 13.72 -18.16
N TYR A 456 -3.13 14.81 -18.48
CA TYR A 456 -3.18 15.42 -19.80
C TYR A 456 -2.51 14.54 -20.88
N LEU A 457 -1.39 13.87 -20.52
CA LEU A 457 -0.64 13.00 -21.42
C LEU A 457 -1.31 11.66 -21.68
N GLU A 458 -1.94 11.12 -20.64
CA GLU A 458 -2.58 9.80 -20.65
C GLU A 458 -4.04 9.89 -20.13
N PRO A 459 -4.93 10.65 -20.81
CA PRO A 459 -6.28 10.82 -20.33
C PRO A 459 -7.09 9.51 -20.48
N VAL A 460 -7.92 9.23 -19.49
CA VAL A 460 -8.90 8.13 -19.56
C VAL A 460 -10.27 8.76 -19.79
N THR A 461 -10.74 8.79 -21.02
CA THR A 461 -12.00 9.46 -21.40
C THR A 461 -13.20 8.52 -21.41
N GLN A 462 -12.97 7.21 -21.57
CA GLN A 462 -14.02 6.20 -21.59
C GLN A 462 -14.18 5.57 -20.20
N TRP A 463 -14.90 6.24 -19.33
CA TRP A 463 -15.25 5.74 -18.00
C TRP A 463 -16.76 5.84 -17.78
N SER A 464 -17.33 4.86 -17.10
CA SER A 464 -18.75 4.80 -16.74
C SER A 464 -18.99 5.30 -15.31
N ASN A 465 -18.07 5.00 -14.40
CA ASN A 465 -18.14 5.40 -13.01
C ASN A 465 -16.85 6.14 -12.59
N VAL A 466 -16.98 7.13 -11.72
CA VAL A 466 -15.86 7.93 -11.20
C VAL A 466 -14.83 7.09 -10.48
N SER A 467 -15.25 6.01 -9.82
CA SER A 467 -14.33 5.06 -9.15
C SER A 467 -13.32 4.45 -10.11
N GLU A 468 -13.61 4.37 -11.41
CA GLU A 468 -12.68 3.89 -12.43
C GLU A 468 -11.49 4.83 -12.62
N LEU A 469 -11.67 6.13 -12.40
CA LEU A 469 -10.60 7.12 -12.48
C LEU A 469 -9.60 7.00 -11.33
N TYR A 470 -10.05 6.54 -10.16
CA TYR A 470 -9.15 6.28 -9.02
C TYR A 470 -8.32 5.02 -9.21
N SER A 471 -8.75 4.13 -10.07
CA SER A 471 -8.15 2.82 -10.29
C SER A 471 -7.25 2.71 -11.52
N ARG A 472 -6.78 3.83 -12.04
CA ARG A 472 -5.92 3.89 -13.22
C ARG A 472 -4.66 3.05 -13.11
N GLY A 473 -4.35 2.30 -14.13
CA GLY A 473 -3.16 1.46 -14.20
C GLY A 473 -3.36 0.10 -13.55
N SER A 474 -2.26 -0.58 -13.22
CA SER A 474 -2.32 -1.83 -12.46
C SER A 474 -2.62 -1.49 -11.01
N THR A 475 -3.82 -1.78 -10.55
CA THR A 475 -4.25 -1.55 -9.15
C THR A 475 -3.29 -2.20 -8.17
N TRP A 476 -2.80 -3.39 -8.53
CA TRP A 476 -1.82 -4.12 -7.73
C TRP A 476 -0.51 -3.36 -7.55
N VAL A 477 0.10 -2.86 -8.64
CA VAL A 477 1.36 -2.09 -8.57
C VAL A 477 1.16 -0.81 -7.76
N ARG A 478 0.02 -0.14 -7.92
CA ARG A 478 -0.29 1.08 -7.18
C ARG A 478 -0.48 0.79 -5.69
N SER A 479 -1.24 -0.24 -5.33
CA SER A 479 -1.43 -0.65 -3.94
C SER A 479 -0.11 -1.07 -3.29
N MET A 480 0.73 -1.81 -4.02
CA MET A 480 2.08 -2.13 -3.56
C MET A 480 2.95 -0.90 -3.34
N LEU A 481 2.94 0.05 -4.28
CA LEU A 481 3.72 1.29 -4.15
C LEU A 481 3.24 2.15 -2.97
N MET A 482 1.93 2.18 -2.72
CA MET A 482 1.39 2.88 -1.55
C MET A 482 1.81 2.25 -0.24
N LEU A 483 1.66 0.94 -0.16
CA LEU A 483 2.06 0.19 1.01
C LEU A 483 3.55 0.34 1.29
N LEU A 484 4.36 0.24 0.25
CA LEU A 484 5.78 0.50 0.32
C LEU A 484 6.06 1.91 0.80
N GLY A 485 5.37 2.91 0.24
CA GLY A 485 5.48 4.30 0.68
C GLY A 485 5.17 4.45 2.17
N TYR A 486 4.14 3.76 2.65
CA TYR A 486 3.77 3.73 4.07
C TYR A 486 4.89 3.14 4.95
N ILE A 487 5.39 1.95 4.59
CA ILE A 487 6.47 1.29 5.35
C ILE A 487 7.75 2.12 5.34
N VAL A 488 8.13 2.65 4.18
CA VAL A 488 9.33 3.50 4.06
C VAL A 488 9.16 4.77 4.88
N THR A 489 7.98 5.39 4.88
CA THR A 489 7.72 6.58 5.69
C THR A 489 7.86 6.28 7.18
N ILE A 490 7.28 5.18 7.66
CA ILE A 490 7.43 4.77 9.07
C ILE A 490 8.90 4.52 9.39
N ALA A 491 9.62 3.79 8.55
CA ALA A 491 11.03 3.50 8.77
C ALA A 491 11.89 4.78 8.81
N LEU A 492 11.60 5.76 7.93
CA LEU A 492 12.27 7.05 7.93
C LEU A 492 11.91 7.88 9.16
N VAL A 493 10.65 7.92 9.57
CA VAL A 493 10.19 8.63 10.77
C VAL A 493 10.86 8.07 12.02
N VAL A 494 10.89 6.73 12.15
CA VAL A 494 11.56 6.07 13.28
C VAL A 494 13.07 6.28 13.22
N GLY A 495 13.69 6.17 12.05
CA GLY A 495 15.12 6.40 11.87
C GLY A 495 15.53 7.83 12.23
N GLU A 496 14.77 8.83 11.79
CA GLU A 496 14.99 10.24 12.14
C GLU A 496 14.79 10.49 13.65
N TYR A 497 13.76 9.89 14.25
CA TYR A 497 13.52 9.98 15.68
C TYR A 497 14.71 9.46 16.48
N VAL A 498 15.21 8.25 16.15
CA VAL A 498 16.36 7.64 16.82
C VAL A 498 17.65 8.45 16.59
N LEU A 499 17.82 9.01 15.39
CA LEU A 499 18.96 9.88 15.09
C LEU A 499 18.93 11.14 15.96
N LEU A 500 17.77 11.79 16.05
CA LEU A 500 17.59 13.02 16.83
C LEU A 500 17.76 12.80 18.34
N MET A 501 17.40 11.61 18.86
CA MET A 501 17.67 11.24 20.25
C MET A 501 19.18 11.25 20.58
N LYS A 502 20.04 10.91 19.63
CA LYS A 502 21.49 10.83 19.80
C LYS A 502 22.20 12.16 19.53
N LEU A 503 21.57 13.09 18.83
CA LEU A 503 22.18 14.37 18.48
C LEU A 503 21.97 15.41 19.58
N PRO A 504 22.93 16.33 19.81
CA PRO A 504 22.70 17.51 20.63
C PRO A 504 21.51 18.33 20.08
N GLU A 505 20.73 18.94 20.95
CA GLU A 505 19.48 19.63 20.59
C GLU A 505 19.68 20.66 19.46
N ARG A 506 20.69 21.52 19.58
CA ARG A 506 21.03 22.54 18.58
C ARG A 506 21.36 21.93 17.22
N THR A 507 22.08 20.81 17.21
CA THR A 507 22.45 20.10 15.97
C THR A 507 21.20 19.45 15.36
N GLY A 508 20.27 18.93 16.18
CA GLY A 508 19.01 18.36 15.75
C GLY A 508 18.13 19.36 14.99
N TYR A 509 18.02 20.61 15.49
CA TYR A 509 17.29 21.65 14.77
C TYR A 509 17.90 22.00 13.41
N VAL A 510 19.24 22.16 13.36
CA VAL A 510 19.93 22.45 12.11
C VAL A 510 19.72 21.32 11.08
N HIS A 511 19.83 20.07 11.53
CA HIS A 511 19.55 18.87 10.71
C HIS A 511 18.12 18.88 10.18
N ALA A 512 17.13 19.11 11.04
CA ALA A 512 15.72 19.15 10.66
C ALA A 512 15.43 20.23 9.61
N LEU A 513 15.95 21.43 9.79
CA LEU A 513 15.79 22.53 8.83
C LEU A 513 16.48 22.24 7.49
N PHE A 514 17.69 21.67 7.52
CA PHE A 514 18.43 21.31 6.33
C PHE A 514 17.73 20.22 5.53
N LEU A 515 17.31 19.14 6.19
CA LEU A 515 16.55 18.05 5.56
C LEU A 515 15.26 18.59 4.93
N THR A 516 14.54 19.44 5.66
CA THR A 516 13.34 20.09 5.17
C THR A 516 13.59 20.93 3.92
N ALA A 517 14.60 21.77 3.95
CA ALA A 517 14.95 22.63 2.80
C ALA A 517 15.25 21.76 1.54
N ILE A 518 15.99 20.67 1.69
CA ILE A 518 16.26 19.74 0.59
C ILE A 518 14.97 19.12 0.07
N LEU A 519 14.11 18.57 0.96
CA LEU A 519 12.87 17.91 0.56
C LEU A 519 11.90 18.88 -0.13
N LEU A 520 11.78 20.12 0.37
CA LEU A 520 10.97 21.15 -0.27
C LEU A 520 11.54 21.59 -1.63
N ALA A 521 12.87 21.71 -1.76
CA ALA A 521 13.51 22.01 -3.04
C ALA A 521 13.26 20.90 -4.07
N VAL A 522 13.37 19.63 -3.67
CA VAL A 522 13.06 18.49 -4.55
C VAL A 522 11.57 18.49 -4.94
N ALA A 523 10.66 18.73 -4.00
CA ALA A 523 9.24 18.83 -4.30
C ALA A 523 8.93 19.97 -5.27
N ALA A 524 9.46 21.16 -5.03
CA ALA A 524 9.29 22.32 -5.93
C ALA A 524 9.83 22.01 -7.35
N MET A 525 11.00 21.36 -7.44
CA MET A 525 11.58 20.94 -8.72
C MET A 525 10.65 19.99 -9.47
N ILE A 526 10.04 19.00 -8.80
CA ILE A 526 9.05 18.08 -9.39
C ILE A 526 7.88 18.88 -9.99
N GLY A 527 7.36 19.86 -9.25
CA GLY A 527 6.29 20.74 -9.73
C GLY A 527 6.66 21.53 -10.98
N ILE A 528 7.84 22.16 -10.99
CA ILE A 528 8.36 22.93 -12.14
C ILE A 528 8.52 22.02 -13.36
N VAL A 529 9.09 20.84 -13.17
CA VAL A 529 9.27 19.83 -14.24
C VAL A 529 7.92 19.42 -14.83
N ALA A 530 6.92 19.20 -13.99
CA ALA A 530 5.59 18.82 -14.43
C ALA A 530 4.95 19.88 -15.33
N TRP A 531 5.05 21.15 -14.93
CA TRP A 531 4.54 22.27 -15.74
C TRP A 531 5.33 22.48 -17.03
N HIS A 532 6.65 22.34 -16.99
CA HIS A 532 7.47 22.42 -18.20
C HIS A 532 7.10 21.31 -19.20
N ARG A 533 6.94 20.08 -18.70
CA ARG A 533 6.50 18.93 -19.50
C ARG A 533 5.13 19.18 -20.16
N LEU A 534 4.18 19.70 -19.40
CA LEU A 534 2.86 20.05 -19.90
C LEU A 534 2.94 21.14 -20.98
N ALA A 535 3.73 22.21 -20.75
CA ALA A 535 3.90 23.30 -21.69
C ALA A 535 4.52 22.85 -23.02
N VAL A 536 5.53 21.99 -22.97
CA VAL A 536 6.16 21.39 -24.17
C VAL A 536 5.13 20.59 -24.98
N GLN A 537 4.29 19.79 -24.31
CA GLN A 537 3.27 18.98 -24.97
C GLN A 537 2.17 19.84 -25.61
N VAL A 538 1.73 20.90 -24.94
CA VAL A 538 0.69 21.81 -25.44
C VAL A 538 1.17 22.58 -26.68
N ARG A 539 2.44 22.94 -26.74
CA ARG A 539 3.05 23.66 -27.87
C ARG A 539 3.36 22.79 -29.09
N GLY A 540 3.10 21.46 -29.01
CA GLY A 540 3.26 20.55 -30.16
C GLY A 540 4.70 20.35 -30.62
N THR A 541 5.71 20.63 -29.81
CA THR A 541 7.09 20.33 -30.15
C THR A 541 7.33 18.82 -30.07
N GLU A 542 7.84 18.23 -31.15
CA GLU A 542 8.09 16.78 -31.33
C GLU A 542 9.09 16.15 -30.33
N ALA A 543 9.37 16.79 -29.24
CA ALA A 543 10.40 16.42 -28.30
C ALA A 543 10.05 15.26 -27.34
N VAL A 544 8.93 14.54 -27.52
CA VAL A 544 8.53 13.45 -26.60
C VAL A 544 9.56 12.31 -26.57
N GLY A 545 10.21 12.01 -27.67
CA GLY A 545 11.30 11.02 -27.74
C GLY A 545 12.61 11.46 -27.05
N GLN A 546 12.89 12.77 -27.04
CA GLN A 546 14.12 13.33 -26.49
C GLN A 546 14.01 13.71 -25.00
N LEU A 547 12.81 13.71 -24.43
CA LEU A 547 12.58 14.07 -23.03
C LEU A 547 13.25 13.10 -22.03
N ARG A 548 13.54 11.86 -22.44
CA ARG A 548 14.15 10.82 -21.59
C ARG A 548 15.59 11.15 -21.14
N HIS A 549 16.27 12.11 -21.76
CA HIS A 549 17.66 12.45 -21.48
C HIS A 549 17.86 13.82 -20.82
N LYS A 550 16.79 14.51 -20.46
CA LYS A 550 16.90 15.82 -19.82
C LYS A 550 17.04 15.72 -18.31
N TRP A 551 17.81 16.62 -17.70
CA TRP A 551 18.19 16.67 -16.29
C TRP A 551 17.01 16.60 -15.29
N TYR A 552 15.81 17.02 -15.67
CA TYR A 552 14.62 17.03 -14.82
C TYR A 552 13.97 15.66 -14.60
N TYR A 553 14.45 14.60 -15.26
CA TYR A 553 14.04 13.21 -14.95
C TYR A 553 14.78 12.61 -13.75
N TRP A 554 15.92 13.19 -13.39
CA TRP A 554 16.74 12.67 -12.32
C TRP A 554 16.08 12.70 -10.94
N PRO A 555 15.38 13.79 -10.48
CA PRO A 555 14.79 13.81 -9.16
C PRO A 555 13.76 12.70 -8.91
N PRO A 556 12.76 12.50 -9.78
CA PRO A 556 11.83 11.36 -9.59
C PRO A 556 12.52 10.01 -9.74
N ALA A 557 13.57 9.89 -10.58
CA ALA A 557 14.34 8.65 -10.68
C ALA A 557 15.15 8.36 -9.41
N ILE A 558 15.72 9.38 -8.76
CA ILE A 558 16.42 9.27 -7.48
C ILE A 558 15.46 8.78 -6.40
N VAL A 559 14.27 9.40 -6.29
CA VAL A 559 13.26 9.00 -5.29
C VAL A 559 12.79 7.56 -5.54
N LEU A 560 12.45 7.22 -6.77
CA LEU A 560 12.04 5.85 -7.14
C LEU A 560 13.18 4.84 -6.91
N GLY A 561 14.43 5.25 -7.17
CA GLY A 561 15.61 4.44 -6.92
C GLY A 561 15.82 4.16 -5.43
N PHE A 562 15.73 5.19 -4.64
CA PHE A 562 15.81 5.06 -3.18
C PHE A 562 14.70 4.15 -2.64
N LEU A 563 13.46 4.35 -3.08
CA LEU A 563 12.33 3.50 -2.70
C LEU A 563 12.54 2.04 -3.13
N ALA A 564 13.06 1.80 -4.34
CA ALA A 564 13.33 0.44 -4.82
C ALA A 564 14.45 -0.25 -4.01
N ILE A 565 15.48 0.52 -3.61
CA ILE A 565 16.56 0.04 -2.73
C ILE A 565 15.99 -0.32 -1.35
N MET A 566 15.26 0.58 -0.71
CA MET A 566 14.65 0.33 0.60
C MET A 566 13.70 -0.88 0.56
N PHE A 567 12.91 -0.98 -0.51
CA PHE A 567 12.01 -2.11 -0.69
C PHE A 567 12.73 -3.44 -0.82
N SER A 568 13.81 -3.51 -1.57
CA SER A 568 14.55 -4.77 -1.73
C SER A 568 15.20 -5.25 -0.43
N LEU A 569 15.55 -4.34 0.48
CA LEU A 569 16.15 -4.67 1.78
C LEU A 569 15.14 -5.07 2.86
N LEU A 570 13.86 -4.90 2.61
CA LEU A 570 12.79 -5.14 3.60
C LEU A 570 12.84 -6.54 4.26
N PRO A 571 13.05 -7.68 3.52
CA PRO A 571 13.02 -9.00 4.12
C PRO A 571 14.04 -9.20 5.25
N GLN A 572 15.25 -8.68 5.08
CA GLN A 572 16.28 -8.81 6.12
C GLN A 572 16.03 -7.88 7.31
N VAL A 573 15.58 -6.65 7.07
CA VAL A 573 15.23 -5.71 8.15
C VAL A 573 14.16 -6.31 9.05
N VAL A 574 13.17 -6.98 8.47
CA VAL A 574 12.08 -7.66 9.18
C VAL A 574 12.62 -8.77 10.08
N VAL A 575 13.44 -9.66 9.54
CA VAL A 575 13.99 -10.80 10.32
C VAL A 575 14.86 -10.31 11.47
N PHE A 576 15.71 -9.30 11.25
CA PHE A 576 16.54 -8.75 12.32
C PHE A 576 15.75 -8.05 13.43
N ASN A 577 14.67 -7.33 13.07
CA ASN A 577 13.78 -6.74 14.08
C ASN A 577 13.07 -7.83 14.90
N LEU A 578 12.65 -8.93 14.28
CA LEU A 578 12.04 -10.05 15.00
C LEU A 578 13.02 -10.69 15.98
N LEU A 579 14.28 -10.91 15.58
CA LEU A 579 15.34 -11.42 16.45
C LEU A 579 15.57 -10.52 17.67
N ALA A 580 15.56 -9.21 17.47
CA ALA A 580 15.85 -8.24 18.53
C ALA A 580 14.70 -8.01 19.51
N GLN A 581 13.45 -8.18 19.08
CA GLN A 581 12.27 -7.77 19.85
C GLN A 581 11.42 -8.93 20.39
N VAL A 582 11.52 -10.13 19.82
CA VAL A 582 10.69 -11.28 20.22
C VAL A 582 11.59 -12.32 20.89
N VAL A 583 11.22 -12.72 22.11
CA VAL A 583 11.96 -13.73 22.89
C VAL A 583 11.02 -14.92 23.17
N GLY A 584 11.57 -16.14 23.16
CA GLY A 584 10.85 -17.38 23.47
C GLY A 584 10.27 -18.09 22.25
N ASP A 585 9.37 -19.04 22.49
CA ASP A 585 8.85 -19.97 21.46
C ASP A 585 8.15 -19.29 20.29
N GLN A 586 7.55 -18.15 20.51
CA GLN A 586 6.90 -17.35 19.45
C GLN A 586 7.89 -16.82 18.42
N GLN A 587 9.14 -16.61 18.79
CA GLN A 587 10.18 -16.12 17.88
C GLN A 587 10.31 -17.03 16.65
N THR A 588 10.38 -18.34 16.85
CA THR A 588 10.56 -19.31 15.77
C THR A 588 9.41 -19.28 14.77
N TYR A 589 8.15 -19.23 15.24
CA TYR A 589 6.98 -19.19 14.35
C TYR A 589 6.92 -17.90 13.51
N LEU A 590 7.20 -16.77 14.16
CA LEU A 590 7.23 -15.47 13.47
C LEU A 590 8.37 -15.40 12.47
N MET A 591 9.53 -15.95 12.81
CA MET A 591 10.68 -16.04 11.91
C MET A 591 10.40 -16.93 10.70
N LEU A 592 9.71 -18.08 10.87
CA LEU A 592 9.27 -18.92 9.75
C LEU A 592 8.30 -18.19 8.83
N ALA A 593 7.34 -17.46 9.38
CA ALA A 593 6.42 -16.64 8.61
C ALA A 593 7.16 -15.53 7.84
N ALA A 594 8.11 -14.85 8.49
CA ALA A 594 8.94 -13.83 7.88
C ALA A 594 9.85 -14.40 6.77
N LEU A 595 10.39 -15.60 6.98
CA LEU A 595 11.18 -16.30 5.96
C LEU A 595 10.33 -16.64 4.74
N ALA A 596 9.16 -17.23 4.93
CA ALA A 596 8.25 -17.58 3.83
C ALA A 596 7.84 -16.32 3.03
N GLY A 597 7.48 -15.26 3.73
CA GLY A 597 7.18 -13.96 3.12
C GLY A 597 8.38 -13.36 2.40
N GLY A 598 9.57 -13.43 2.99
CA GLY A 598 10.83 -12.96 2.41
C GLY A 598 11.21 -13.70 1.12
N ILE A 599 11.03 -15.01 1.08
CA ILE A 599 11.26 -15.83 -0.13
C ILE A 599 10.30 -15.41 -1.25
N ILE A 600 8.99 -15.34 -0.95
CA ILE A 600 7.97 -14.93 -1.93
C ILE A 600 8.28 -13.53 -2.45
N PHE A 601 8.57 -12.60 -1.56
CA PHE A 601 8.88 -11.23 -1.89
C PHE A 601 10.13 -11.10 -2.78
N THR A 602 11.21 -11.78 -2.42
CA THR A 602 12.47 -11.78 -3.19
C THR A 602 12.27 -12.41 -4.57
N ALA A 603 11.51 -13.50 -4.65
CA ALA A 603 11.17 -14.13 -5.94
C ALA A 603 10.35 -13.20 -6.85
N ILE A 604 9.37 -12.48 -6.29
CA ILE A 604 8.58 -11.48 -7.03
C ILE A 604 9.48 -10.33 -7.50
N SER A 605 10.37 -9.82 -6.64
CA SER A 605 11.29 -8.74 -6.95
C SER A 605 12.28 -9.12 -8.05
N LEU A 606 12.84 -10.33 -8.01
CA LEU A 606 13.67 -10.90 -9.07
C LEU A 606 12.92 -11.02 -10.39
N LYS A 607 11.71 -11.58 -10.37
CA LYS A 607 10.87 -11.71 -11.56
C LYS A 607 10.54 -10.35 -12.16
N PHE A 608 10.26 -9.36 -11.34
CA PHE A 608 10.02 -7.99 -11.76
C PHE A 608 11.27 -7.36 -12.39
N TYR A 609 12.43 -7.52 -11.76
CA TYR A 609 13.71 -7.06 -12.29
C TYR A 609 14.02 -7.66 -13.66
N TYR A 610 13.95 -8.99 -13.81
CA TYR A 610 14.23 -9.65 -15.10
C TYR A 610 13.24 -9.26 -16.19
N LYS A 611 11.98 -9.01 -15.82
CA LYS A 611 10.98 -8.47 -16.76
C LYS A 611 11.29 -7.04 -17.19
N LEU A 612 11.78 -6.21 -16.27
CA LEU A 612 12.14 -4.81 -16.51
C LEU A 612 13.46 -4.68 -17.28
N SER A 613 14.43 -5.54 -16.97
CA SER A 613 15.76 -5.51 -17.56
C SER A 613 15.80 -6.15 -18.95
N GLY A 614 14.93 -7.11 -19.23
CA GLY A 614 15.01 -7.94 -20.44
C GLY A 614 16.21 -8.91 -20.42
N GLU A 615 16.93 -8.98 -19.32
CA GLU A 615 18.05 -9.89 -19.15
C GLU A 615 17.54 -11.34 -19.09
N ARG A 616 18.30 -12.26 -19.71
CA ARG A 616 18.07 -13.70 -19.57
C ARG A 616 19.07 -14.27 -18.58
N LEU A 617 18.58 -15.04 -17.64
CA LEU A 617 19.42 -15.71 -16.65
C LEU A 617 20.32 -16.72 -17.37
N LYS A 618 21.64 -16.47 -17.34
CA LYS A 618 22.66 -17.35 -17.92
C LYS A 618 23.72 -17.60 -16.84
N PHE A 619 23.74 -18.78 -16.28
CA PHE A 619 24.70 -19.18 -15.26
C PHE A 619 25.10 -20.66 -15.47
N GLY A 620 26.37 -20.91 -15.65
CA GLY A 620 26.90 -22.25 -15.93
C GLY A 620 27.99 -22.66 -14.93
N TRP A 621 28.47 -23.89 -15.05
CA TRP A 621 29.51 -24.43 -14.16
C TRP A 621 30.80 -23.60 -14.15
N LYS A 622 31.19 -23.00 -15.28
CA LYS A 622 32.35 -22.09 -15.36
C LYS A 622 32.15 -20.84 -14.51
N ASP A 623 30.92 -20.31 -14.51
CA ASP A 623 30.59 -19.11 -13.72
C ASP A 623 30.57 -19.41 -12.22
N LEU A 624 30.09 -20.59 -11.84
CA LEU A 624 30.16 -21.09 -10.47
C LEU A 624 31.61 -21.23 -10.02
N GLY A 625 32.47 -21.81 -10.86
CA GLY A 625 33.90 -21.93 -10.57
C GLY A 625 34.57 -20.57 -10.37
N ILE A 626 34.27 -19.58 -11.21
CA ILE A 626 34.76 -18.21 -11.06
C ILE A 626 34.27 -17.57 -9.76
N ALA A 627 32.98 -17.75 -9.42
CA ALA A 627 32.40 -17.23 -8.19
C ALA A 627 33.11 -17.83 -6.96
N LEU A 628 33.35 -19.14 -6.93
CA LEU A 628 34.04 -19.82 -5.86
C LEU A 628 35.50 -19.31 -5.69
N VAL A 629 36.26 -19.25 -6.78
CA VAL A 629 37.67 -18.74 -6.74
C VAL A 629 37.69 -17.28 -6.29
N SER A 630 36.74 -16.45 -6.78
CA SER A 630 36.63 -15.06 -6.39
C SER A 630 36.25 -14.91 -4.90
N THR A 631 35.40 -15.80 -4.37
CA THR A 631 35.05 -15.85 -2.95
C THR A 631 36.28 -16.14 -2.09
N ILE A 632 37.05 -17.15 -2.47
CA ILE A 632 38.29 -17.51 -1.75
C ILE A 632 39.27 -16.35 -1.76
N ALA A 633 39.53 -15.77 -2.93
CA ALA A 633 40.47 -14.64 -3.05
C ALA A 633 39.99 -13.42 -2.22
N MET A 634 38.71 -13.11 -2.26
CA MET A 634 38.12 -12.04 -1.45
C MET A 634 38.27 -12.32 0.04
N ARG A 635 38.05 -13.55 0.49
CA ARG A 635 38.22 -13.95 1.89
C ARG A 635 39.66 -13.81 2.39
N ILE A 636 40.63 -14.16 1.58
CA ILE A 636 42.06 -13.95 1.93
C ILE A 636 42.31 -12.46 2.20
N VAL A 637 41.82 -11.57 1.31
CA VAL A 637 42.00 -10.13 1.48
C VAL A 637 41.31 -9.62 2.75
N ILE A 638 40.05 -10.06 2.99
CA ILE A 638 39.29 -9.67 4.17
C ILE A 638 40.01 -10.13 5.46
N ILE A 639 40.47 -11.36 5.53
CA ILE A 639 41.20 -11.89 6.70
C ILE A 639 42.46 -11.04 6.97
N LEU A 640 43.20 -10.64 5.94
CA LEU A 640 44.35 -9.76 6.09
C LEU A 640 43.96 -8.39 6.66
N VAL A 641 42.85 -7.79 6.17
CA VAL A 641 42.37 -6.51 6.70
C VAL A 641 41.89 -6.66 8.15
N TYR A 642 41.20 -7.76 8.48
CA TYR A 642 40.77 -8.06 9.85
C TYR A 642 41.96 -8.24 10.80
N SER A 643 43.04 -8.94 10.37
CA SER A 643 44.28 -9.09 11.19
C SER A 643 44.89 -7.73 11.48
N MET A 644 44.93 -6.84 10.50
CA MET A 644 45.41 -5.47 10.71
C MET A 644 44.47 -4.69 11.66
N MET A 645 43.17 -4.83 11.52
CA MET A 645 42.17 -4.18 12.36
C MET A 645 42.26 -4.64 13.83
N GLN A 646 42.42 -5.93 14.06
CA GLN A 646 42.66 -6.52 15.40
C GLN A 646 43.96 -5.99 16.06
N ALA A 647 45.03 -5.81 15.29
CA ALA A 647 46.26 -5.21 15.78
C ALA A 647 46.05 -3.78 16.33
N TYR A 648 45.00 -3.07 15.85
CA TYR A 648 44.58 -1.76 16.35
C TYR A 648 43.43 -1.83 17.37
N GLN A 649 43.12 -3.03 17.91
CA GLN A 649 42.01 -3.27 18.88
C GLN A 649 40.64 -2.75 18.41
N GLN A 650 40.38 -2.83 17.12
CA GLN A 650 39.12 -2.41 16.52
C GLN A 650 38.27 -3.61 16.16
N GLN A 651 36.93 -3.46 16.28
CA GLN A 651 35.94 -4.42 15.81
C GLN A 651 34.94 -3.71 14.89
N THR A 652 34.36 -4.42 13.93
CA THR A 652 33.39 -3.82 13.05
C THR A 652 32.06 -3.62 13.78
N ALA A 653 31.45 -2.43 13.63
CA ALA A 653 30.16 -2.11 14.24
C ALA A 653 29.07 -3.06 13.77
N ASN A 654 29.12 -3.47 12.49
CA ASN A 654 28.16 -4.40 11.91
C ASN A 654 28.25 -5.80 12.54
N ASP A 655 29.45 -6.34 12.75
CA ASP A 655 29.63 -7.68 13.33
C ASP A 655 29.22 -7.71 14.80
N VAL A 656 29.48 -6.64 15.54
CA VAL A 656 29.03 -6.50 16.94
C VAL A 656 27.48 -6.45 17.01
N SER A 657 26.86 -5.66 16.15
CA SER A 657 25.40 -5.56 16.09
C SER A 657 24.75 -6.89 15.70
N LEU A 658 25.32 -7.57 14.71
CA LEU A 658 24.86 -8.88 14.26
C LEU A 658 25.04 -9.95 15.33
N GLY A 659 26.19 -9.99 15.99
CA GLY A 659 26.50 -10.92 17.09
C GLY A 659 25.52 -10.75 18.25
N ASN A 660 25.21 -9.51 18.64
CA ASN A 660 24.22 -9.22 19.67
C ASN A 660 22.81 -9.70 19.29
N ALA A 661 22.40 -9.49 18.05
CA ALA A 661 21.10 -9.95 17.58
C ALA A 661 21.01 -11.49 17.52
N LEU A 662 22.03 -12.17 17.04
CA LEU A 662 22.09 -13.64 16.97
C LEU A 662 22.17 -14.29 18.37
N GLY A 663 22.77 -13.62 19.34
CA GLY A 663 22.81 -14.07 20.74
C GLY A 663 21.44 -14.14 21.42
N LEU A 664 20.43 -13.48 20.88
CA LEU A 664 19.04 -13.52 21.34
C LEU A 664 18.20 -14.59 20.64
N ALA A 665 18.75 -15.29 19.65
CA ALA A 665 18.02 -16.26 18.84
C ALA A 665 17.86 -17.59 19.58
N THR A 666 16.67 -18.19 19.50
CA THR A 666 16.45 -19.59 19.82
C THR A 666 17.13 -20.47 18.76
N GLU A 667 17.46 -21.72 19.09
CA GLU A 667 18.20 -22.59 18.16
C GLU A 667 17.54 -22.71 16.76
N PRO A 668 16.22 -22.95 16.62
CA PRO A 668 15.57 -22.94 15.29
C PRO A 668 15.60 -21.56 14.62
N SER A 669 15.46 -20.48 15.37
CA SER A 669 15.50 -19.11 14.84
C SER A 669 16.88 -18.73 14.33
N LEU A 670 17.94 -19.29 14.93
CA LEU A 670 19.32 -19.09 14.51
C LEU A 670 19.56 -19.62 13.09
N TRP A 671 19.07 -20.81 12.76
CA TRP A 671 19.17 -21.36 11.41
C TRP A 671 18.44 -20.53 10.36
N ILE A 672 17.25 -20.03 10.72
CA ILE A 672 16.48 -19.13 9.87
C ILE A 672 17.25 -17.83 9.62
N ALA A 673 17.82 -17.25 10.68
CA ALA A 673 18.63 -16.04 10.58
C ALA A 673 19.84 -16.23 9.66
N TYR A 674 20.59 -17.29 9.83
CA TYR A 674 21.74 -17.57 8.96
C TYR A 674 21.33 -17.82 7.50
N PHE A 675 20.20 -18.47 7.25
CA PHE A 675 19.70 -18.62 5.89
C PHE A 675 19.35 -17.25 5.26
N VAL A 676 18.71 -16.38 6.02
CA VAL A 676 18.37 -15.02 5.54
C VAL A 676 19.65 -14.22 5.28
N ILE A 677 20.63 -14.24 6.17
CA ILE A 677 21.91 -13.55 6.01
C ILE A 677 22.68 -14.07 4.80
N SER A 678 22.68 -15.40 4.59
CA SER A 678 23.49 -16.04 3.56
C SER A 678 22.86 -16.05 2.18
N VAL A 679 21.55 -16.03 2.07
CA VAL A 679 20.85 -16.22 0.78
C VAL A 679 19.93 -15.04 0.46
N ILE A 680 18.95 -14.75 1.32
CA ILE A 680 17.92 -13.74 1.03
C ILE A 680 18.52 -12.33 1.02
N GLY A 681 19.36 -12.01 2.02
CA GLY A 681 20.06 -10.73 2.13
C GLY A 681 20.89 -10.42 0.88
N PRO A 682 21.86 -11.25 0.52
CA PRO A 682 22.67 -11.07 -0.68
C PRO A 682 21.86 -10.87 -1.96
N ILE A 683 20.79 -11.65 -2.18
CA ILE A 683 19.92 -11.47 -3.35
C ILE A 683 19.26 -10.09 -3.32
N SER A 684 18.72 -9.69 -2.17
CA SER A 684 18.05 -8.42 -1.98
C SER A 684 18.98 -7.22 -2.15
N GLU A 685 20.18 -7.31 -1.62
CA GLU A 685 21.22 -6.29 -1.72
C GLU A 685 21.75 -6.14 -3.15
N GLU A 686 22.02 -7.24 -3.85
CA GLU A 686 22.46 -7.17 -5.24
C GLU A 686 21.35 -6.64 -6.17
N LEU A 687 20.10 -6.99 -5.91
CA LEU A 687 18.97 -6.37 -6.59
C LEU A 687 18.93 -4.84 -6.39
N ALA A 688 19.18 -4.39 -5.16
CA ALA A 688 19.20 -2.98 -4.80
C ALA A 688 20.34 -2.23 -5.50
N PHE A 689 21.59 -2.68 -5.21
CA PHE A 689 22.80 -1.92 -5.51
C PHE A 689 23.34 -2.14 -6.93
N ARG A 690 23.01 -3.25 -7.59
CA ARG A 690 23.46 -3.57 -8.95
C ARG A 690 22.30 -3.58 -9.93
N GLY A 691 21.21 -4.24 -9.58
CA GLY A 691 20.02 -4.35 -10.42
C GLY A 691 19.30 -3.02 -10.62
N TYR A 692 18.63 -2.55 -9.60
CA TYR A 692 17.81 -1.33 -9.67
C TYR A 692 18.65 -0.06 -9.78
N PHE A 693 19.79 0.01 -9.08
CA PHE A 693 20.71 1.15 -9.17
C PHE A 693 21.14 1.40 -10.62
N LYS A 694 21.62 0.35 -11.32
CA LYS A 694 21.96 0.45 -12.74
C LYS A 694 20.80 0.92 -13.60
N LYS A 695 19.61 0.36 -13.41
CA LYS A 695 18.43 0.69 -14.23
C LYS A 695 17.94 2.11 -14.05
N LEU A 696 18.05 2.64 -12.86
CA LEU A 696 17.49 3.95 -12.50
C LEU A 696 18.50 5.08 -12.71
N PHE A 697 19.79 4.84 -12.45
CA PHE A 697 20.81 5.89 -12.46
C PHE A 697 21.75 5.85 -13.68
N CYS A 698 21.80 4.74 -14.42
CA CYS A 698 22.70 4.60 -15.56
C CYS A 698 21.95 4.75 -16.88
N SER A 699 21.98 5.93 -17.49
CA SER A 699 21.13 6.36 -18.62
C SER A 699 21.34 5.57 -19.94
N LYS A 700 22.48 4.95 -20.14
CA LYS A 700 22.80 4.17 -21.37
C LYS A 700 22.98 2.69 -21.13
N GLY A 701 22.51 2.18 -19.98
CA GLY A 701 22.67 0.76 -19.62
C GLY A 701 24.10 0.36 -19.25
N HIS A 702 25.06 1.28 -19.28
CA HIS A 702 26.43 1.05 -18.84
C HIS A 702 26.58 1.42 -17.36
N PHE A 703 26.89 0.41 -16.56
CA PHE A 703 27.27 0.61 -15.16
C PHE A 703 28.76 0.96 -15.09
N GLY A 704 29.08 2.25 -15.30
CA GLY A 704 30.45 2.76 -15.36
C GLY A 704 31.17 2.73 -14.01
N TRP A 705 32.49 2.95 -14.03
CA TRP A 705 33.35 2.90 -12.83
C TRP A 705 32.88 3.85 -11.71
N LEU A 706 32.52 5.09 -12.05
CA LEU A 706 32.03 6.05 -11.06
C LEU A 706 30.74 5.60 -10.38
N ALA A 707 29.78 5.10 -11.17
CA ALA A 707 28.53 4.58 -10.62
C ALA A 707 28.76 3.33 -9.74
N GLY A 708 29.72 2.48 -10.15
CA GLY A 708 30.15 1.34 -9.34
C GLY A 708 30.77 1.75 -8.00
N LEU A 709 31.63 2.76 -8.01
CA LEU A 709 32.22 3.31 -6.77
C LEU A 709 31.17 3.92 -5.86
N VAL A 710 30.23 4.73 -6.42
CA VAL A 710 29.15 5.34 -5.65
C VAL A 710 28.25 4.26 -5.03
N SER A 711 27.84 3.26 -5.84
CA SER A 711 27.00 2.15 -5.35
C SER A 711 27.72 1.34 -4.24
N SER A 712 29.02 1.12 -4.38
CA SER A 712 29.84 0.42 -3.38
C SER A 712 30.06 1.25 -2.12
N GLY A 713 30.20 2.57 -2.26
CA GLY A 713 30.26 3.51 -1.15
C GLY A 713 28.96 3.52 -0.35
N ILE A 714 27.80 3.59 -1.02
CA ILE A 714 26.49 3.50 -0.34
C ILE A 714 26.34 2.15 0.38
N PHE A 715 26.79 1.06 -0.24
CA PHE A 715 26.80 -0.27 0.36
C PHE A 715 27.62 -0.30 1.66
N GLY A 716 28.86 0.21 1.64
CA GLY A 716 29.69 0.31 2.83
C GLY A 716 29.08 1.19 3.93
N TYR A 717 28.52 2.35 3.55
CA TYR A 717 27.84 3.26 4.49
C TYR A 717 26.69 2.58 5.23
N LEU A 718 25.85 1.84 4.52
CA LEU A 718 24.69 1.14 5.11
C LEU A 718 25.10 -0.03 6.04
N HIS A 719 26.33 -0.52 5.94
CA HIS A 719 26.91 -1.47 6.89
C HIS A 719 27.54 -0.80 8.13
N GLY A 720 27.30 0.50 8.33
CA GLY A 720 27.77 1.24 9.49
C GLY A 720 29.27 1.55 9.49
N SER A 721 29.91 1.53 8.30
CA SER A 721 31.35 1.80 8.19
C SER A 721 31.70 3.21 8.63
N SER A 722 32.41 3.35 9.72
CA SER A 722 32.88 4.60 10.31
C SER A 722 34.41 4.76 10.27
N THR A 723 35.13 3.64 10.25
CA THR A 723 36.62 3.58 10.23
C THR A 723 37.15 3.22 8.85
N PHE A 724 38.41 3.53 8.59
CA PHE A 724 39.10 3.17 7.34
C PHE A 724 39.04 1.65 7.07
N PHE A 725 39.21 0.83 8.10
CA PHE A 725 39.19 -0.63 7.96
C PHE A 725 37.81 -1.16 7.61
N GLU A 726 36.75 -0.62 8.21
CA GLU A 726 35.37 -0.98 7.87
C GLU A 726 35.04 -0.60 6.42
N TRP A 727 35.49 0.58 5.96
CA TRP A 727 35.34 0.98 4.56
C TRP A 727 36.11 0.08 3.61
N ALA A 728 37.32 -0.35 4.01
CA ALA A 728 38.13 -1.29 3.22
C ALA A 728 37.43 -2.66 3.12
N ILE A 729 36.77 -3.12 4.18
CA ILE A 729 36.06 -4.40 4.21
C ILE A 729 34.75 -4.25 3.41
N TYR A 730 33.79 -3.44 3.88
CA TYR A 730 32.41 -3.41 3.31
C TYR A 730 32.36 -2.66 1.98
N GLY A 731 33.00 -1.52 1.86
CA GLY A 731 33.11 -0.78 0.60
C GLY A 731 33.90 -1.56 -0.45
N GLY A 732 35.01 -2.22 -0.02
CA GLY A 732 35.81 -3.10 -0.86
C GLY A 732 35.02 -4.33 -1.35
N MET A 733 34.29 -5.02 -0.47
CA MET A 733 33.37 -6.11 -0.86
C MET A 733 32.33 -5.60 -1.88
N GLY A 734 31.69 -4.47 -1.59
CA GLY A 734 30.76 -3.85 -2.50
C GLY A 734 31.34 -3.60 -3.89
N PHE A 735 32.61 -3.19 -3.96
CA PHE A 735 33.29 -2.97 -5.22
C PHE A 735 33.64 -4.29 -5.95
N LEU A 736 34.00 -5.34 -5.24
CA LEU A 736 34.23 -6.65 -5.83
C LEU A 736 32.94 -7.28 -6.37
N PHE A 737 31.82 -7.10 -5.69
CA PHE A 737 30.50 -7.50 -6.20
C PHE A 737 30.15 -6.72 -7.47
N TYR A 738 30.45 -5.41 -7.53
CA TYR A 738 30.29 -4.62 -8.75
C TYR A 738 31.18 -5.16 -9.89
N LEU A 739 32.42 -5.51 -9.64
CA LEU A 739 33.31 -6.09 -10.67
C LEU A 739 32.76 -7.43 -11.20
N SER A 740 32.26 -8.29 -10.31
CA SER A 740 31.63 -9.55 -10.68
C SER A 740 30.40 -9.32 -11.57
N PHE A 741 29.53 -8.38 -11.20
CA PHE A 741 28.40 -7.95 -12.02
C PHE A 741 28.85 -7.44 -13.39
N ARG A 742 29.87 -6.57 -13.43
CA ARG A 742 30.36 -5.92 -14.64
C ARG A 742 30.96 -6.90 -15.63
N ARG A 743 31.50 -8.03 -15.19
CA ARG A 743 32.10 -9.07 -16.05
C ARG A 743 31.22 -9.45 -17.24
N ARG A 744 29.95 -9.68 -17.00
CA ARG A 744 28.95 -10.07 -18.02
C ARG A 744 27.69 -9.22 -18.03
N ASN A 745 27.61 -8.21 -17.21
CA ASN A 745 26.38 -7.46 -16.93
C ASN A 745 25.21 -8.34 -16.46
N GLN A 746 25.50 -9.42 -15.73
CA GLN A 746 24.53 -10.37 -15.21
C GLN A 746 24.43 -10.25 -13.69
N LEU A 747 23.20 -10.00 -13.19
CA LEU A 747 22.95 -9.86 -11.74
C LEU A 747 23.31 -11.14 -10.98
N ILE A 748 23.15 -12.30 -11.60
CA ILE A 748 23.43 -13.60 -10.98
C ILE A 748 24.91 -13.78 -10.61
N ASP A 749 25.85 -13.12 -11.30
CA ASP A 749 27.28 -13.23 -11.03
C ASP A 749 27.65 -12.59 -9.69
N SER A 750 27.10 -11.40 -9.43
CA SER A 750 27.33 -10.72 -8.14
C SER A 750 26.55 -11.41 -7.00
N ILE A 751 25.35 -11.90 -7.26
CA ILE A 751 24.58 -12.70 -6.30
C ILE A 751 25.36 -13.94 -5.88
N ALA A 752 25.91 -14.69 -6.83
CA ALA A 752 26.67 -15.92 -6.52
C ALA A 752 27.91 -15.65 -5.67
N LEU A 753 28.67 -14.59 -5.99
CA LEU A 753 29.84 -14.18 -5.20
C LEU A 753 29.44 -13.74 -3.80
N HIS A 754 28.36 -12.97 -3.67
CA HIS A 754 27.89 -12.46 -2.37
C HIS A 754 27.34 -13.58 -1.49
N ILE A 755 26.52 -14.49 -2.06
CA ILE A 755 26.04 -15.70 -1.35
C ILE A 755 27.23 -16.53 -0.88
N GLY A 756 28.23 -16.79 -1.74
CA GLY A 756 29.41 -17.54 -1.41
C GLY A 756 30.18 -16.92 -0.22
N ASN A 757 30.33 -15.60 -0.22
CA ASN A 757 30.96 -14.86 0.88
C ASN A 757 30.17 -15.01 2.20
N ASN A 758 28.89 -14.77 2.21
CA ASN A 758 28.09 -14.79 3.43
C ASN A 758 27.87 -16.22 3.94
N LEU A 759 27.71 -17.19 3.04
CA LEU A 759 27.60 -18.61 3.41
C LEU A 759 28.85 -19.09 4.10
N PHE A 760 30.03 -18.70 3.61
CA PHE A 760 31.30 -19.05 4.25
C PHE A 760 31.35 -18.56 5.71
N VAL A 761 30.99 -17.28 5.95
CA VAL A 761 30.95 -16.72 7.31
C VAL A 761 29.95 -17.43 8.19
N SER A 762 28.73 -17.65 7.69
CA SER A 762 27.67 -18.29 8.45
C SER A 762 28.02 -19.72 8.84
N VAL A 763 28.64 -20.48 7.93
CA VAL A 763 29.14 -21.85 8.24
C VAL A 763 30.22 -21.80 9.30
N MET A 764 31.19 -20.89 9.20
CA MET A 764 32.25 -20.75 10.21
C MET A 764 31.66 -20.39 11.58
N GLN A 765 30.72 -19.46 11.65
CA GLN A 765 30.06 -19.08 12.90
C GLN A 765 29.22 -20.23 13.49
N LEU A 766 28.56 -21.03 12.70
CA LEU A 766 27.84 -22.22 13.16
C LEU A 766 28.79 -23.28 13.69
N LEU A 767 29.94 -23.51 13.05
CA LEU A 767 30.97 -24.45 13.53
C LEU A 767 31.54 -24.00 14.89
N VAL A 768 31.69 -22.70 15.10
CA VAL A 768 32.08 -22.14 16.41
C VAL A 768 30.98 -22.31 17.43
N TYR A 769 29.74 -22.02 17.07
CA TYR A 769 28.56 -22.15 17.94
C TYR A 769 28.40 -23.58 18.48
N TYR A 770 28.58 -24.58 17.61
CA TYR A 770 28.52 -26.00 18.03
C TYR A 770 29.82 -26.55 18.62
N GLY A 771 30.82 -25.70 18.85
CA GLY A 771 32.11 -26.10 19.48
C GLY A 771 32.99 -26.98 18.61
N ILE A 772 32.72 -27.10 17.31
CA ILE A 772 33.52 -27.88 16.34
C ILE A 772 34.81 -27.15 15.99
N LEU A 773 34.78 -25.82 15.98
CA LEU A 773 35.94 -24.96 15.76
C LEU A 773 36.13 -24.06 16.99
N GLN A 774 37.34 -24.03 17.50
CA GLN A 774 37.76 -23.04 18.51
C GLN A 774 38.58 -21.96 17.79
N LEU A 775 38.04 -20.72 17.79
CA LEU A 775 38.83 -19.58 17.37
C LEU A 775 39.72 -19.15 18.53
N HIS A 776 41.03 -19.42 18.39
CA HIS A 776 42.05 -18.93 19.32
C HIS A 776 42.37 -17.47 19.06
#